data_f44b31679a1dfe0cb77bc0046c13ba01
#
_entry.id   f44b31679a1dfe0cb77bc0046c13ba01
#
_cell.length_a   1.000
_cell.length_b   1.000
_cell.length_c   1.000
_cell.angle_alpha   90.00
_cell.angle_beta   90.00
_cell.angle_gamma   90.00
#
_symmetry.space_group_name_H-M   'P 1'
#
loop_
_entity.id
_entity.type
_entity.pdbx_description
1 polymer ?
#
loop_
_entity_poly.entity_id
_entity_poly.type
_entity_poly.pdbx_seq_one_letter_code
_entity_poly.pdbx_strand_id
1 'polypeptide(L)'
;AADAAKPAPAAAPAAAPAELKLDTSKLPAYNAFSINDLDAGKNACDDFNGYVNGKWLAANEIPKDRSSWGAFSILDERSVAVQHQLAEQAAAAANPQGVEKIVGDFWSSGMDEAKINAQGIEPLKADLAAIDGLKDGPAIAEYLRQSAAKGENGLFGFGAEADFKNSTMNMAYAMQGGLGLPDRSYYVDADKQDKLKAYQAHVAKVLELAGVPAADAAKQAQDVVALETRLAKVSKSSEQLSRDAELAYNPVTPAEADKLTPNFPWTKFFESQGVAVPEKFSLAIPAFHQEVSKALGDTDPSVWRAYLRFHTVDSASPYLSDAFAQENFAFYGKELNGQAEMKPRWKRVLGSIENGAGEAMGQMYVKVAFSADDKAKMQQLVENLSQALKARLEKLTWMSEETKAKALEKWKTFTPKIGYPDKWRDYSSLTTKRDSYLDNVRAATAFNYKYNLSKIGKPVDKTEWGMTPQTVNAYYNPLQNEIVFPAAILQPPFFDPKADDAFNYGGIGAVIGHEMTHGYDDQGARFGPTGNFENWWTPADAKKFSALTGKLVQQFDGYEVDGKHVNGKLTLGENIADLGGITTAYDAMKKATEGKDDPKVGGMSRDQNFFINWATVWRTKYTPQNAMVRLTTDPHAPAQFRAIGAPSNLEAFATAFQCKPGAPMVRSGDKRVVIW
;
A
#
# COMPACT_ATOMS: atom_id res chain seq x y z
N ALA A 1 28.49 -6.93 62.07
CA ALA A 1 28.61 -5.86 61.05
C ALA A 1 28.48 -6.52 59.68
N ALA A 2 27.31 -6.34 59.02
CA ALA A 2 27.09 -6.82 57.67
C ALA A 2 27.87 -5.88 56.73
N ASP A 3 28.85 -6.41 56.02
CA ASP A 3 29.51 -5.73 54.92
C ASP A 3 28.46 -5.41 53.87
N ALA A 4 28.07 -4.17 53.73
CA ALA A 4 27.27 -3.71 52.62
C ALA A 4 28.10 -3.86 51.36
N ALA A 5 27.67 -4.74 50.42
CA ALA A 5 28.31 -4.90 49.12
C ALA A 5 28.37 -3.53 48.43
N LYS A 6 29.58 -3.12 48.04
CA LYS A 6 29.73 -1.89 47.22
C LYS A 6 28.93 -2.05 45.95
N PRO A 7 28.13 -1.03 45.53
CA PRO A 7 27.43 -1.10 44.27
C PRO A 7 28.48 -1.28 43.15
N ALA A 8 28.18 -2.15 42.19
CA ALA A 8 29.01 -2.33 41.01
C ALA A 8 29.25 -0.97 40.34
N PRO A 9 30.47 -0.65 39.86
CA PRO A 9 30.70 0.60 39.16
C PRO A 9 29.72 0.72 38.00
N ALA A 10 29.08 1.88 37.85
CA ALA A 10 28.19 2.16 36.74
C ALA A 10 28.95 1.85 35.45
N ALA A 11 28.35 1.06 34.55
CA ALA A 11 28.91 0.82 33.23
C ALA A 11 29.22 2.17 32.58
N ALA A 12 30.39 2.30 31.97
CA ALA A 12 30.72 3.49 31.19
C ALA A 12 29.57 3.75 30.19
N PRO A 13 29.09 5.01 30.04
CA PRO A 13 28.08 5.30 29.06
C PRO A 13 28.53 4.78 27.70
N ALA A 14 27.65 4.07 26.99
CA ALA A 14 27.93 3.63 25.62
C ALA A 14 28.35 4.85 24.82
N ALA A 15 29.41 4.72 23.99
CA ALA A 15 29.81 5.77 23.10
C ALA A 15 28.58 6.25 22.29
N ALA A 16 28.39 7.57 22.18
CA ALA A 16 27.32 8.12 21.38
C ALA A 16 27.38 7.50 19.98
N PRO A 17 26.24 7.10 19.37
CA PRO A 17 26.24 6.58 18.02
C PRO A 17 26.90 7.62 17.08
N ALA A 18 27.69 7.13 16.12
CA ALA A 18 28.29 8.00 15.12
C ALA A 18 27.19 8.79 14.41
N GLU A 19 27.43 10.05 14.14
CA GLU A 19 26.51 10.91 13.39
C GLU A 19 26.27 10.31 12.00
N LEU A 20 24.99 10.18 11.63
CA LEU A 20 24.60 9.72 10.31
C LEU A 20 24.92 10.80 9.28
N LYS A 21 25.57 10.41 8.19
CA LYS A 21 25.95 11.30 7.11
C LYS A 21 25.30 10.90 5.81
N LEU A 22 24.89 11.90 5.04
CA LEU A 22 24.31 11.71 3.71
C LEU A 22 25.16 12.43 2.67
N ASP A 23 25.67 11.68 1.70
CA ASP A 23 26.34 12.25 0.53
C ASP A 23 25.29 12.52 -0.55
N THR A 24 24.80 13.75 -0.61
CA THR A 24 23.75 14.16 -1.54
C THR A 24 24.18 14.12 -3.00
N SER A 25 25.50 14.17 -3.27
CA SER A 25 26.04 14.12 -4.64
C SER A 25 25.81 12.76 -5.32
N LYS A 26 25.55 11.71 -4.54
CA LYS A 26 25.30 10.35 -5.02
C LYS A 26 23.81 10.03 -5.17
N LEU A 27 22.92 10.96 -4.84
CA LEU A 27 21.49 10.74 -4.93
C LEU A 27 20.96 11.03 -6.33
N PRO A 28 19.96 10.29 -6.83
CA PRO A 28 19.27 10.63 -8.06
C PRO A 28 18.69 12.04 -8.01
N ALA A 29 18.74 12.74 -9.14
CA ALA A 29 18.16 14.08 -9.26
C ALA A 29 16.64 14.04 -9.09
N TYR A 30 16.06 15.14 -8.62
CA TYR A 30 14.61 15.31 -8.59
C TYR A 30 14.05 15.43 -10.01
N ASN A 31 12.84 14.92 -10.21
CA ASN A 31 12.07 15.14 -11.44
C ASN A 31 11.13 16.33 -11.23
N ALA A 32 11.69 17.52 -11.05
CA ALA A 32 10.94 18.77 -10.93
C ALA A 32 10.40 19.21 -12.31
N PHE A 33 9.32 20.00 -12.31
CA PHE A 33 8.77 20.58 -13.52
C PHE A 33 9.80 21.42 -14.27
N SER A 34 9.82 21.27 -15.60
CA SER A 34 10.58 22.11 -16.52
C SER A 34 9.71 22.53 -17.69
N ILE A 35 9.77 23.81 -18.08
CA ILE A 35 9.07 24.30 -19.27
C ILE A 35 9.47 23.52 -20.54
N ASN A 36 10.69 23.00 -20.58
CA ASN A 36 11.21 22.22 -21.70
C ASN A 36 10.52 20.83 -21.84
N ASP A 37 9.84 20.37 -20.80
CA ASP A 37 9.07 19.13 -20.85
C ASP A 37 7.78 19.27 -21.62
N LEU A 38 7.26 20.50 -21.79
CA LEU A 38 6.01 20.73 -22.50
C LEU A 38 6.18 20.49 -24.00
N ASP A 39 5.21 19.80 -24.61
CA ASP A 39 5.16 19.58 -26.04
C ASP A 39 4.32 20.66 -26.71
N ALA A 40 5.00 21.72 -27.21
CA ALA A 40 4.34 22.86 -27.85
C ALA A 40 3.61 22.48 -29.16
N GLY A 41 3.90 21.29 -29.74
CA GLY A 41 3.19 20.78 -30.91
C GLY A 41 1.85 20.16 -30.60
N LYS A 42 1.49 20.01 -29.31
CA LYS A 42 0.22 19.46 -28.87
C LYS A 42 -0.65 20.56 -28.23
N ASN A 43 -1.96 20.40 -28.35
CA ASN A 43 -2.91 21.32 -27.74
C ASN A 43 -3.34 20.77 -26.37
N ALA A 44 -3.19 21.57 -25.33
CA ALA A 44 -3.57 21.20 -23.96
C ALA A 44 -5.06 20.83 -23.85
N CYS A 45 -5.92 21.44 -24.66
CA CYS A 45 -7.36 21.17 -24.66
C CYS A 45 -7.76 19.84 -25.31
N ASP A 46 -6.90 19.31 -26.17
CA ASP A 46 -7.14 18.07 -26.90
C ASP A 46 -6.47 16.87 -26.23
N ASP A 47 -5.21 17.02 -25.84
CA ASP A 47 -4.39 15.97 -25.24
C ASP A 47 -3.50 16.57 -24.14
N PHE A 48 -4.08 16.79 -22.98
CA PHE A 48 -3.37 17.43 -21.87
C PHE A 48 -2.21 16.59 -21.35
N ASN A 49 -2.41 15.28 -21.22
CA ASN A 49 -1.33 14.39 -20.77
C ASN A 49 -0.17 14.38 -21.77
N GLY A 50 -0.46 14.32 -23.06
CA GLY A 50 0.56 14.41 -24.11
C GLY A 50 1.27 15.77 -24.12
N TYR A 51 0.52 16.86 -23.91
CA TYR A 51 1.07 18.20 -23.80
C TYR A 51 2.07 18.34 -22.67
N VAL A 52 1.75 17.83 -21.48
CA VAL A 52 2.62 17.95 -20.30
C VAL A 52 3.68 16.85 -20.26
N ASN A 53 3.32 15.61 -20.53
CA ASN A 53 4.13 14.44 -20.26
C ASN A 53 4.65 13.69 -21.49
N GLY A 54 4.14 14.02 -22.69
CA GLY A 54 4.46 13.25 -23.91
C GLY A 54 5.92 13.20 -24.25
N LYS A 55 6.64 14.32 -24.16
CA LYS A 55 8.09 14.36 -24.40
C LYS A 55 8.86 13.52 -23.40
N TRP A 56 8.51 13.66 -22.10
CA TRP A 56 9.17 12.92 -21.04
C TRP A 56 8.95 11.40 -21.22
N LEU A 57 7.71 11.01 -21.51
CA LEU A 57 7.37 9.61 -21.73
C LEU A 57 8.14 9.01 -22.93
N ALA A 58 8.30 9.78 -24.00
CA ALA A 58 9.05 9.34 -25.18
C ALA A 58 10.57 9.24 -24.92
N ALA A 59 11.10 10.13 -24.08
CA ALA A 59 12.54 10.22 -23.79
C ALA A 59 13.03 9.28 -22.68
N ASN A 60 12.13 8.71 -21.91
CA ASN A 60 12.48 7.88 -20.76
C ASN A 60 11.93 6.47 -20.91
N GLU A 61 12.81 5.49 -20.88
CA GLU A 61 12.42 4.09 -20.86
C GLU A 61 12.22 3.63 -19.41
N ILE A 62 11.40 2.59 -19.23
CA ILE A 62 11.28 1.94 -17.93
C ILE A 62 12.61 1.26 -17.62
N PRO A 63 13.25 1.56 -16.46
CA PRO A 63 14.44 0.83 -16.05
C PRO A 63 14.20 -0.67 -16.03
N LYS A 64 15.21 -1.46 -16.37
CA LYS A 64 15.07 -2.91 -16.50
C LYS A 64 14.65 -3.60 -15.20
N ASP A 65 14.98 -3.02 -14.06
CA ASP A 65 14.64 -3.56 -12.73
C ASP A 65 13.29 -3.06 -12.19
N ARG A 66 12.47 -2.45 -13.06
CA ARG A 66 11.14 -1.94 -12.69
C ARG A 66 10.08 -2.33 -13.74
N SER A 67 8.83 -2.36 -13.29
CA SER A 67 7.65 -2.59 -14.15
C SER A 67 6.87 -1.31 -14.46
N SER A 68 7.23 -0.20 -13.80
CA SER A 68 6.69 1.13 -14.06
C SER A 68 7.76 2.18 -13.80
N TRP A 69 7.59 3.36 -14.41
CA TRP A 69 8.53 4.46 -14.24
C TRP A 69 7.82 5.79 -14.35
N GLY A 70 8.08 6.69 -13.39
CA GLY A 70 7.46 8.00 -13.35
C GLY A 70 7.89 8.82 -12.15
N ALA A 71 7.14 9.87 -11.84
CA ALA A 71 7.47 10.80 -10.76
C ALA A 71 7.61 10.10 -9.39
N PHE A 72 6.67 9.20 -9.08
CA PHE A 72 6.72 8.42 -7.83
C PHE A 72 7.95 7.50 -7.79
N SER A 73 8.22 6.82 -8.90
CA SER A 73 9.35 5.87 -8.98
C SER A 73 10.70 6.57 -8.85
N ILE A 74 10.84 7.77 -9.41
CA ILE A 74 12.07 8.57 -9.32
C ILE A 74 12.32 8.97 -7.86
N LEU A 75 11.28 9.40 -7.15
CA LEU A 75 11.41 9.69 -5.71
C LEU A 75 11.70 8.44 -4.90
N ASP A 76 11.12 7.30 -5.28
CA ASP A 76 11.42 6.02 -4.63
C ASP A 76 12.90 5.64 -4.83
N GLU A 77 13.44 5.81 -6.05
CA GLU A 77 14.87 5.60 -6.30
C GLU A 77 15.75 6.51 -5.42
N ARG A 78 15.33 7.75 -5.21
CA ARG A 78 16.03 8.65 -4.30
C ARG A 78 15.94 8.18 -2.85
N SER A 79 14.75 7.76 -2.41
CA SER A 79 14.53 7.23 -1.06
C SER A 79 15.40 5.99 -0.79
N VAL A 80 15.42 5.03 -1.72
CA VAL A 80 16.24 3.83 -1.55
C VAL A 80 17.74 4.13 -1.63
N ALA A 81 18.16 5.16 -2.38
CA ALA A 81 19.56 5.61 -2.39
C ALA A 81 19.98 6.18 -1.03
N VAL A 82 19.11 6.94 -0.36
CA VAL A 82 19.33 7.39 1.02
C VAL A 82 19.44 6.21 1.95
N GLN A 83 18.48 5.29 1.88
CA GLN A 83 18.45 4.08 2.71
C GLN A 83 19.70 3.22 2.51
N HIS A 84 20.20 3.13 1.29
CA HIS A 84 21.43 2.40 0.96
C HIS A 84 22.63 2.94 1.75
N GLN A 85 22.82 4.26 1.75
CA GLN A 85 23.90 4.89 2.51
C GLN A 85 23.77 4.64 4.02
N LEU A 86 22.53 4.72 4.54
CA LEU A 86 22.26 4.50 5.95
C LEU A 86 22.49 3.04 6.35
N ALA A 87 22.09 2.09 5.52
CA ALA A 87 22.28 0.66 5.78
C ALA A 87 23.78 0.30 5.80
N GLU A 88 24.58 0.85 4.88
CA GLU A 88 26.03 0.65 4.86
C GLU A 88 26.68 1.21 6.12
N GLN A 89 26.27 2.41 6.57
CA GLN A 89 26.77 3.00 7.80
C GLN A 89 26.42 2.16 9.02
N ALA A 90 25.18 1.65 9.10
CA ALA A 90 24.74 0.77 10.18
C ALA A 90 25.55 -0.51 10.22
N ALA A 91 25.81 -1.13 9.07
CA ALA A 91 26.58 -2.36 8.96
C ALA A 91 28.06 -2.15 9.31
N ALA A 92 28.61 -0.98 9.05
CA ALA A 92 30.00 -0.63 9.33
C ALA A 92 30.24 -0.14 10.77
N ALA A 93 29.18 0.11 11.55
CA ALA A 93 29.31 0.61 12.91
C ALA A 93 30.04 -0.41 13.81
N ALA A 94 30.99 0.07 14.61
CA ALA A 94 31.82 -0.79 15.45
C ALA A 94 31.05 -1.46 16.59
N ASN A 95 30.05 -0.76 17.14
CA ASN A 95 29.27 -1.25 18.27
C ASN A 95 27.78 -0.81 18.13
N PRO A 96 27.08 -1.34 17.11
CA PRO A 96 25.72 -0.89 16.85
C PRO A 96 24.76 -1.32 17.95
N GLN A 97 23.80 -0.43 18.26
CA GLN A 97 22.78 -0.66 19.27
C GLN A 97 21.40 -0.28 18.67
N GLY A 98 20.35 -0.86 19.22
CA GLY A 98 18.98 -0.49 18.86
C GLY A 98 18.68 -0.66 17.38
N VAL A 99 18.06 0.34 16.76
CA VAL A 99 17.65 0.27 15.35
C VAL A 99 18.83 0.16 14.38
N GLU A 100 19.98 0.79 14.72
CA GLU A 100 21.19 0.67 13.92
C GLU A 100 21.69 -0.77 13.84
N LYS A 101 21.62 -1.50 14.95
CA LYS A 101 21.96 -2.94 14.97
C LYS A 101 21.02 -3.76 14.08
N ILE A 102 19.71 -3.50 14.17
CA ILE A 102 18.70 -4.22 13.35
C ILE A 102 18.97 -4.00 11.86
N VAL A 103 19.11 -2.74 11.44
CA VAL A 103 19.37 -2.40 10.04
C VAL A 103 20.69 -2.99 9.58
N GLY A 104 21.74 -2.86 10.39
CA GLY A 104 23.07 -3.41 10.09
C GLY A 104 23.10 -4.92 9.95
N ASP A 105 22.38 -5.62 10.82
CA ASP A 105 22.28 -7.10 10.78
C ASP A 105 21.54 -7.60 9.53
N PHE A 106 20.41 -6.98 9.21
CA PHE A 106 19.69 -7.28 7.95
C PHE A 106 20.58 -7.03 6.73
N TRP A 107 21.26 -5.90 6.71
CA TRP A 107 22.13 -5.54 5.58
C TRP A 107 23.29 -6.54 5.43
N SER A 108 24.04 -6.76 6.50
CA SER A 108 25.19 -7.66 6.47
C SER A 108 24.82 -9.08 6.11
N SER A 109 23.73 -9.60 6.70
CA SER A 109 23.25 -10.97 6.42
C SER A 109 22.69 -11.10 5.01
N GLY A 110 21.94 -10.10 4.55
CA GLY A 110 21.32 -10.12 3.22
C GLY A 110 22.31 -9.93 2.07
N MET A 111 23.40 -9.19 2.30
CA MET A 111 24.45 -8.97 1.31
C MET A 111 25.45 -10.12 1.22
N ASP A 112 25.41 -11.06 2.14
CA ASP A 112 26.29 -12.25 2.12
C ASP A 112 25.77 -13.31 1.14
N GLU A 113 25.88 -13.02 -0.14
CA GLU A 113 25.39 -13.86 -1.24
C GLU A 113 26.02 -15.25 -1.22
N ALA A 114 27.34 -15.33 -0.96
CA ALA A 114 28.05 -16.62 -0.95
C ALA A 114 27.49 -17.57 0.10
N LYS A 115 27.22 -17.08 1.30
CA LYS A 115 26.63 -17.91 2.37
C LYS A 115 25.20 -18.33 2.04
N ILE A 116 24.38 -17.40 1.54
CA ILE A 116 23.00 -17.71 1.17
C ILE A 116 22.96 -18.79 0.09
N ASN A 117 23.78 -18.66 -0.95
CA ASN A 117 23.87 -19.66 -2.02
C ASN A 117 24.37 -21.01 -1.53
N ALA A 118 25.33 -21.04 -0.62
CA ALA A 118 25.85 -22.27 -0.04
C ALA A 118 24.80 -23.03 0.79
N GLN A 119 23.86 -22.33 1.41
CA GLN A 119 22.81 -22.94 2.23
C GLN A 119 21.70 -23.60 1.39
N GLY A 120 21.43 -23.09 0.17
CA GLY A 120 20.35 -23.61 -0.68
C GLY A 120 19.01 -23.61 0.05
N ILE A 121 18.37 -24.77 0.14
CA ILE A 121 17.08 -24.96 0.82
C ILE A 121 17.22 -25.39 2.28
N GLU A 122 18.42 -25.56 2.78
CA GLU A 122 18.70 -26.03 4.14
C GLU A 122 17.89 -25.30 5.22
N PRO A 123 17.72 -23.96 5.17
CA PRO A 123 16.95 -23.24 6.18
C PRO A 123 15.48 -23.65 6.28
N LEU A 124 14.92 -24.32 5.27
CA LEU A 124 13.53 -24.77 5.24
C LEU A 124 13.35 -26.25 5.52
N LYS A 125 14.42 -27.01 5.71
CA LYS A 125 14.33 -28.48 5.86
C LYS A 125 13.42 -28.92 7.00
N ALA A 126 13.48 -28.24 8.14
CA ALA A 126 12.60 -28.55 9.27
C ALA A 126 11.13 -28.36 8.96
N ASP A 127 10.80 -27.25 8.27
CA ASP A 127 9.42 -26.95 7.86
C ASP A 127 8.92 -28.01 6.86
N LEU A 128 9.73 -28.35 5.88
CA LEU A 128 9.37 -29.34 4.86
C LEU A 128 9.18 -30.73 5.46
N ALA A 129 10.02 -31.14 6.42
CA ALA A 129 9.87 -32.39 7.12
C ALA A 129 8.56 -32.44 7.94
N ALA A 130 8.21 -31.34 8.60
CA ALA A 130 6.95 -31.24 9.34
C ALA A 130 5.73 -31.36 8.39
N ILE A 131 5.80 -30.74 7.22
CA ILE A 131 4.73 -30.83 6.20
C ILE A 131 4.59 -32.28 5.71
N ASP A 132 5.70 -32.96 5.42
CA ASP A 132 5.70 -34.35 4.95
C ASP A 132 5.04 -35.30 5.95
N GLY A 133 5.07 -34.97 7.24
CA GLY A 133 4.47 -35.77 8.31
C GLY A 133 2.98 -35.54 8.55
N LEU A 134 2.34 -34.63 7.82
CA LEU A 134 0.90 -34.33 8.01
C LEU A 134 0.02 -35.40 7.37
N LYS A 135 -0.71 -36.17 8.18
CA LYS A 135 -1.44 -37.37 7.73
C LYS A 135 -2.91 -37.18 7.49
N ASP A 136 -3.54 -36.17 8.10
CA ASP A 136 -4.98 -35.98 8.05
C ASP A 136 -5.36 -34.50 8.23
N GLY A 137 -6.64 -34.20 8.08
CA GLY A 137 -7.20 -32.86 8.24
C GLY A 137 -6.91 -32.22 9.60
N PRO A 138 -7.13 -32.93 10.72
CA PRO A 138 -6.80 -32.36 12.04
C PRO A 138 -5.32 -32.02 12.21
N ALA A 139 -4.41 -32.83 11.70
CA ALA A 139 -2.96 -32.52 11.73
C ALA A 139 -2.62 -31.29 10.90
N ILE A 140 -3.25 -31.15 9.73
CA ILE A 140 -3.10 -29.98 8.85
C ILE A 140 -3.63 -28.74 9.54
N ALA A 141 -4.81 -28.80 10.15
CA ALA A 141 -5.39 -27.67 10.90
C ALA A 141 -4.46 -27.22 12.03
N GLU A 142 -3.87 -28.16 12.77
CA GLU A 142 -2.90 -27.85 13.83
C GLU A 142 -1.65 -27.18 13.27
N TYR A 143 -1.11 -27.69 12.17
CA TYR A 143 0.04 -27.08 11.49
C TYR A 143 -0.27 -25.64 11.05
N LEU A 144 -1.47 -25.39 10.48
CA LEU A 144 -1.90 -24.05 10.08
C LEU A 144 -1.97 -23.09 11.28
N ARG A 145 -2.48 -23.54 12.42
CA ARG A 145 -2.54 -22.73 13.64
C ARG A 145 -1.13 -22.38 14.14
N GLN A 146 -0.22 -23.32 14.14
CA GLN A 146 1.16 -23.11 14.60
C GLN A 146 1.95 -22.21 13.65
N SER A 147 1.78 -22.37 12.34
CA SER A 147 2.40 -21.50 11.34
C SER A 147 1.90 -20.05 11.48
N ALA A 148 0.59 -19.88 11.68
CA ALA A 148 0.00 -18.57 11.90
C ALA A 148 0.60 -17.90 13.13
N ALA A 149 0.86 -18.63 14.20
CA ALA A 149 1.46 -18.11 15.43
C ALA A 149 2.87 -17.54 15.24
N LYS A 150 3.54 -17.95 14.15
CA LYS A 150 4.84 -17.39 13.74
C LYS A 150 4.71 -16.22 12.76
N GLY A 151 3.49 -15.81 12.44
CA GLY A 151 3.22 -14.81 11.41
C GLY A 151 3.33 -15.35 9.99
N GLU A 152 3.42 -16.66 9.80
CA GLU A 152 3.59 -17.32 8.50
C GLU A 152 2.27 -17.91 7.99
N ASN A 153 1.19 -17.15 8.11
CA ASN A 153 -0.13 -17.57 7.63
C ASN A 153 -0.34 -17.14 6.18
N GLY A 154 -0.24 -18.08 5.25
CA GLY A 154 -0.53 -17.83 3.84
C GLY A 154 -1.96 -18.16 3.43
N LEU A 155 -2.78 -18.74 4.32
CA LEU A 155 -4.11 -19.24 3.95
C LEU A 155 -5.21 -18.20 4.10
N PHE A 156 -5.15 -17.36 5.13
CA PHE A 156 -6.12 -16.28 5.34
C PHE A 156 -5.44 -15.10 5.99
N GLY A 157 -6.01 -13.90 5.82
CA GLY A 157 -5.55 -12.71 6.52
C GLY A 157 -6.05 -12.73 7.97
N PHE A 158 -5.18 -12.39 8.93
CA PHE A 158 -5.56 -12.29 10.33
C PHE A 158 -4.78 -11.18 11.01
N GLY A 159 -5.48 -10.34 11.76
CA GLY A 159 -4.83 -9.26 12.51
C GLY A 159 -5.80 -8.44 13.31
N ALA A 160 -5.25 -7.53 14.10
CA ALA A 160 -6.00 -6.56 14.90
C ALA A 160 -6.14 -5.24 14.15
N GLU A 161 -7.29 -4.64 14.23
CA GLU A 161 -7.59 -3.32 13.70
C GLU A 161 -8.72 -2.70 14.53
N ALA A 162 -8.94 -1.39 14.41
CA ALA A 162 -10.04 -0.75 15.10
C ALA A 162 -11.37 -1.41 14.76
N ASP A 163 -12.22 -1.58 15.75
CA ASP A 163 -13.59 -2.09 15.58
C ASP A 163 -14.41 -1.07 14.80
N PHE A 164 -15.01 -1.46 13.68
CA PHE A 164 -15.83 -0.58 12.84
C PHE A 164 -16.99 0.08 13.59
N LYS A 165 -17.53 -0.58 14.59
CA LYS A 165 -18.63 -0.04 15.40
C LYS A 165 -18.17 0.65 16.69
N ASN A 166 -16.89 0.50 17.05
CA ASN A 166 -16.27 1.17 18.19
C ASN A 166 -14.79 1.43 17.89
N SER A 167 -14.52 2.48 17.13
CA SER A 167 -13.20 2.80 16.59
C SER A 167 -12.14 3.14 17.64
N THR A 168 -12.51 3.27 18.91
CA THR A 168 -11.57 3.49 20.00
C THR A 168 -10.92 2.20 20.51
N MET A 169 -11.48 1.04 20.13
CA MET A 169 -11.01 -0.28 20.58
C MET A 169 -10.60 -1.13 19.38
N ASN A 170 -9.56 -1.92 19.57
CA ASN A 170 -9.13 -2.89 18.55
C ASN A 170 -9.87 -4.21 18.69
N MET A 171 -10.17 -4.84 17.54
CA MET A 171 -10.71 -6.19 17.49
C MET A 171 -9.92 -7.03 16.47
N ALA A 172 -10.07 -8.35 16.55
CA ALA A 172 -9.46 -9.26 15.59
C ALA A 172 -10.33 -9.39 14.32
N TYR A 173 -9.67 -9.47 13.17
CA TYR A 173 -10.28 -9.68 11.85
C TYR A 173 -9.64 -10.88 11.17
N ALA A 174 -10.47 -11.81 10.69
CA ALA A 174 -10.05 -12.88 9.82
C ALA A 174 -10.61 -12.60 8.42
N MET A 175 -9.75 -12.57 7.41
CA MET A 175 -10.08 -12.21 6.02
C MET A 175 -9.77 -13.37 5.09
N GLN A 176 -10.25 -13.28 3.85
CA GLN A 176 -9.87 -14.22 2.80
C GLN A 176 -8.38 -14.13 2.46
N GLY A 177 -7.83 -15.18 1.87
CA GLY A 177 -6.45 -15.26 1.43
C GLY A 177 -6.18 -16.53 0.67
N GLY A 178 -4.95 -17.02 0.73
CA GLY A 178 -4.56 -18.34 0.25
C GLY A 178 -4.31 -18.46 -1.25
N LEU A 179 -4.38 -17.37 -2.00
CA LEU A 179 -4.17 -17.36 -3.44
C LEU A 179 -2.79 -16.82 -3.79
N GLY A 180 -2.12 -17.48 -4.73
CA GLY A 180 -0.82 -17.02 -5.24
C GLY A 180 -0.93 -15.99 -6.36
N LEU A 181 -2.08 -15.86 -7.01
CA LEU A 181 -2.34 -14.88 -8.06
C LEU A 181 -3.07 -13.65 -7.48
N PRO A 182 -2.99 -12.49 -8.16
CA PRO A 182 -3.40 -11.21 -7.58
C PRO A 182 -4.89 -11.04 -7.28
N ASP A 183 -5.78 -11.78 -7.94
CA ASP A 183 -7.21 -11.66 -7.81
C ASP A 183 -7.89 -12.98 -8.17
N ARG A 184 -9.09 -13.21 -7.61
CA ARG A 184 -9.86 -14.42 -7.91
C ARG A 184 -10.11 -14.63 -9.41
N SER A 185 -10.23 -13.54 -10.18
CA SER A 185 -10.48 -13.59 -11.62
C SER A 185 -9.41 -14.36 -12.39
N TYR A 186 -8.17 -14.40 -11.91
CA TYR A 186 -7.09 -15.16 -12.55
C TYR A 186 -7.37 -16.67 -12.58
N TYR A 187 -8.21 -17.15 -11.67
CA TYR A 187 -8.57 -18.58 -11.58
C TYR A 187 -9.83 -18.93 -12.36
N VAL A 188 -10.74 -17.99 -12.54
CA VAL A 188 -12.10 -18.27 -13.03
C VAL A 188 -12.46 -17.60 -14.36
N ASP A 189 -11.77 -16.53 -14.75
CA ASP A 189 -12.08 -15.80 -15.98
C ASP A 189 -11.35 -16.38 -17.20
N ALA A 190 -12.05 -16.47 -18.31
CA ALA A 190 -11.53 -17.06 -19.55
C ALA A 190 -10.33 -16.29 -20.12
N ASP A 191 -10.31 -14.95 -19.97
CA ASP A 191 -9.26 -14.09 -20.51
C ASP A 191 -7.95 -14.12 -19.71
N LYS A 192 -7.93 -14.81 -18.55
CA LYS A 192 -6.75 -14.92 -17.68
C LYS A 192 -6.18 -16.34 -17.60
N GLN A 193 -6.67 -17.25 -18.42
CA GLN A 193 -6.23 -18.66 -18.37
C GLN A 193 -4.74 -18.84 -18.73
N ASP A 194 -4.18 -17.97 -19.56
CA ASP A 194 -2.75 -18.00 -19.87
C ASP A 194 -1.89 -17.74 -18.63
N LYS A 195 -2.32 -16.80 -17.77
CA LYS A 195 -1.62 -16.52 -16.51
C LYS A 195 -1.79 -17.65 -15.51
N LEU A 196 -2.94 -18.30 -15.48
CA LEU A 196 -3.16 -19.45 -14.63
C LEU A 196 -2.26 -20.64 -15.02
N LYS A 197 -2.10 -20.88 -16.34
CA LYS A 197 -1.18 -21.91 -16.84
C LYS A 197 0.27 -21.58 -16.48
N ALA A 198 0.68 -20.34 -16.65
CA ALA A 198 2.02 -19.89 -16.27
C ALA A 198 2.25 -20.04 -14.76
N TYR A 199 1.25 -19.76 -13.95
CA TYR A 199 1.30 -19.97 -12.51
C TYR A 199 1.48 -21.45 -12.16
N GLN A 200 0.71 -22.34 -12.80
CA GLN A 200 0.84 -23.78 -12.57
C GLN A 200 2.24 -24.28 -12.91
N ALA A 201 2.82 -23.80 -14.01
CA ALA A 201 4.20 -24.12 -14.38
C ALA A 201 5.20 -23.62 -13.33
N HIS A 202 4.98 -22.42 -12.80
CA HIS A 202 5.77 -21.86 -11.70
C HIS A 202 5.70 -22.75 -10.44
N VAL A 203 4.49 -23.17 -10.06
CA VAL A 203 4.28 -24.04 -8.90
C VAL A 203 5.09 -25.33 -9.06
N ALA A 204 5.00 -25.97 -10.23
CA ALA A 204 5.76 -27.19 -10.54
C ALA A 204 7.28 -26.95 -10.42
N LYS A 205 7.76 -25.83 -10.97
CA LYS A 205 9.18 -25.48 -10.92
C LYS A 205 9.69 -25.26 -9.51
N VAL A 206 8.92 -24.56 -8.68
CA VAL A 206 9.27 -24.34 -7.28
C VAL A 206 9.33 -25.66 -6.51
N LEU A 207 8.37 -26.56 -6.74
CA LEU A 207 8.36 -27.89 -6.13
C LEU A 207 9.57 -28.73 -6.56
N GLU A 208 9.95 -28.66 -7.85
CA GLU A 208 11.17 -29.33 -8.32
C GLU A 208 12.42 -28.79 -7.62
N LEU A 209 12.54 -27.47 -7.50
CA LEU A 209 13.64 -26.83 -6.78
C LEU A 209 13.70 -27.26 -5.31
N ALA A 210 12.54 -27.57 -4.73
CA ALA A 210 12.43 -28.06 -3.37
C ALA A 210 12.75 -29.57 -3.22
N GLY A 211 13.06 -30.26 -4.32
CA GLY A 211 13.46 -31.67 -4.31
C GLY A 211 12.35 -32.64 -4.72
N VAL A 212 11.19 -32.17 -5.17
CA VAL A 212 10.11 -33.04 -5.65
C VAL A 212 10.47 -33.53 -7.08
N PRO A 213 10.42 -34.85 -7.37
CA PRO A 213 10.65 -35.35 -8.72
C PRO A 213 9.71 -34.71 -9.73
N ALA A 214 10.17 -34.47 -10.96
CA ALA A 214 9.47 -33.72 -11.99
C ALA A 214 8.03 -34.19 -12.26
N ALA A 215 7.82 -35.51 -12.37
CA ALA A 215 6.48 -36.07 -12.63
C ALA A 215 5.52 -35.82 -11.45
N ASP A 216 6.03 -35.96 -10.20
CA ASP A 216 5.25 -35.68 -9.00
C ASP A 216 4.99 -34.18 -8.86
N ALA A 217 5.97 -33.35 -9.18
CA ALA A 217 5.82 -31.89 -9.14
C ALA A 217 4.72 -31.39 -10.09
N ALA A 218 4.63 -31.95 -11.30
CA ALA A 218 3.57 -31.63 -12.26
C ALA A 218 2.19 -31.96 -11.69
N LYS A 219 2.02 -33.15 -11.09
CA LYS A 219 0.76 -33.57 -10.46
C LYS A 219 0.42 -32.69 -9.25
N GLN A 220 1.40 -32.43 -8.40
CA GLN A 220 1.21 -31.59 -7.22
C GLN A 220 0.84 -30.15 -7.61
N ALA A 221 1.42 -29.62 -8.69
CA ALA A 221 1.04 -28.30 -9.19
C ALA A 221 -0.43 -28.24 -9.63
N GLN A 222 -0.94 -29.27 -10.29
CA GLN A 222 -2.36 -29.39 -10.62
C GLN A 222 -3.22 -29.36 -9.35
N ASP A 223 -2.80 -30.10 -8.33
CA ASP A 223 -3.52 -30.19 -7.05
C ASP A 223 -3.55 -28.83 -6.34
N VAL A 224 -2.43 -28.11 -6.32
CA VAL A 224 -2.31 -26.78 -5.70
C VAL A 224 -3.25 -25.79 -6.41
N VAL A 225 -3.21 -25.76 -7.73
CA VAL A 225 -4.05 -24.85 -8.53
C VAL A 225 -5.53 -25.21 -8.35
N ALA A 226 -5.88 -26.49 -8.27
CA ALA A 226 -7.26 -26.93 -8.03
C ALA A 226 -7.76 -26.46 -6.65
N LEU A 227 -6.94 -26.57 -5.61
CA LEU A 227 -7.29 -26.09 -4.27
C LEU A 227 -7.44 -24.57 -4.24
N GLU A 228 -6.51 -23.84 -4.85
CA GLU A 228 -6.61 -22.39 -4.93
C GLU A 228 -7.81 -21.92 -5.73
N THR A 229 -8.14 -22.61 -6.82
CA THR A 229 -9.33 -22.32 -7.63
C THR A 229 -10.62 -22.50 -6.80
N ARG A 230 -10.67 -23.55 -6.00
CA ARG A 230 -11.77 -23.79 -5.05
C ARG A 230 -11.93 -22.62 -4.08
N LEU A 231 -10.83 -22.13 -3.53
CA LEU A 231 -10.83 -20.97 -2.63
C LEU A 231 -11.17 -19.66 -3.36
N ALA A 232 -10.69 -19.50 -4.59
CA ALA A 232 -11.00 -18.34 -5.41
C ALA A 232 -12.48 -18.18 -5.67
N LYS A 233 -13.20 -19.28 -5.87
CA LYS A 233 -14.65 -19.27 -6.13
C LYS A 233 -15.48 -18.73 -4.96
N VAL A 234 -14.97 -18.81 -3.74
CA VAL A 234 -15.64 -18.29 -2.53
C VAL A 234 -15.00 -16.98 -2.04
N SER A 235 -14.06 -16.45 -2.78
CA SER A 235 -13.40 -15.18 -2.48
C SER A 235 -14.10 -14.04 -3.20
N LYS A 236 -13.96 -12.83 -2.65
CA LYS A 236 -14.42 -11.59 -3.30
C LYS A 236 -13.33 -11.04 -4.20
N SER A 237 -13.73 -10.33 -5.25
CA SER A 237 -12.79 -9.65 -6.15
C SER A 237 -12.25 -8.36 -5.53
N SER A 238 -11.15 -7.85 -6.10
CA SER A 238 -10.60 -6.54 -5.73
C SER A 238 -11.65 -5.43 -5.87
N GLU A 239 -12.47 -5.46 -6.93
CA GLU A 239 -13.56 -4.51 -7.12
C GLU A 239 -14.58 -4.58 -5.97
N GLN A 240 -15.05 -5.78 -5.62
CA GLN A 240 -16.02 -5.95 -4.53
C GLN A 240 -15.48 -5.45 -3.20
N LEU A 241 -14.23 -5.79 -2.88
CA LEU A 241 -13.60 -5.35 -1.63
C LEU A 241 -13.41 -3.83 -1.60
N SER A 242 -13.11 -3.22 -2.73
CA SER A 242 -12.94 -1.76 -2.84
C SER A 242 -14.25 -1.00 -2.75
N ARG A 243 -15.37 -1.62 -3.14
CA ARG A 243 -16.68 -0.96 -3.19
C ARG A 243 -17.59 -1.28 -2.01
N ASP A 244 -17.16 -2.13 -1.08
CA ASP A 244 -17.99 -2.49 0.08
C ASP A 244 -17.11 -2.76 1.31
N ALA A 245 -16.85 -1.71 2.08
CA ALA A 245 -16.08 -1.80 3.33
C ALA A 245 -16.73 -2.74 4.36
N GLU A 246 -18.07 -2.90 4.31
CA GLU A 246 -18.79 -3.78 5.23
C GLU A 246 -18.42 -5.25 5.07
N LEU A 247 -17.88 -5.66 3.90
CA LEU A 247 -17.41 -7.02 3.70
C LEU A 247 -16.33 -7.45 4.71
N ALA A 248 -15.58 -6.49 5.24
CA ALA A 248 -14.58 -6.75 6.28
C ALA A 248 -15.19 -6.95 7.66
N TYR A 249 -16.48 -6.64 7.87
CA TYR A 249 -17.10 -6.60 9.20
C TYR A 249 -18.23 -7.61 9.34
N ASN A 250 -17.91 -8.74 9.97
CA ASN A 250 -18.89 -9.77 10.33
C ASN A 250 -18.60 -10.30 11.74
N PRO A 251 -18.98 -9.54 12.77
CA PRO A 251 -18.68 -9.93 14.14
C PRO A 251 -19.45 -11.19 14.54
N VAL A 252 -18.73 -12.15 15.09
CA VAL A 252 -19.26 -13.41 15.61
C VAL A 252 -18.53 -13.75 16.90
N THR A 253 -19.17 -14.58 17.75
CA THR A 253 -18.46 -15.19 18.86
C THR A 253 -17.59 -16.35 18.36
N PRO A 254 -16.50 -16.68 19.06
CA PRO A 254 -15.70 -17.87 18.70
C PRO A 254 -16.54 -19.15 18.64
N ALA A 255 -17.51 -19.31 19.53
CA ALA A 255 -18.40 -20.48 19.51
C ALA A 255 -19.28 -20.53 18.24
N GLU A 256 -19.81 -19.40 17.80
CA GLU A 256 -20.55 -19.31 16.52
C GLU A 256 -19.65 -19.63 15.33
N ALA A 257 -18.43 -19.11 15.34
CA ALA A 257 -17.43 -19.39 14.30
C ALA A 257 -17.05 -20.88 14.26
N ASP A 258 -16.89 -21.52 15.42
CA ASP A 258 -16.58 -22.95 15.51
C ASP A 258 -17.65 -23.81 14.83
N LYS A 259 -18.92 -23.43 14.97
CA LYS A 259 -20.04 -24.10 14.28
C LYS A 259 -20.00 -23.92 12.77
N LEU A 260 -19.59 -22.76 12.31
CA LEU A 260 -19.47 -22.46 10.87
C LEU A 260 -18.31 -23.22 10.24
N THR A 261 -17.22 -23.42 10.98
CA THR A 261 -15.98 -24.03 10.51
C THR A 261 -15.54 -25.18 11.41
N PRO A 262 -16.30 -26.29 11.46
CA PRO A 262 -16.04 -27.35 12.45
C PRO A 262 -14.67 -28.03 12.32
N ASN A 263 -14.08 -28.05 11.13
CA ASN A 263 -12.75 -28.62 10.91
C ASN A 263 -11.61 -27.64 11.18
N PHE A 264 -11.96 -26.37 11.44
CA PHE A 264 -10.99 -25.33 11.83
C PHE A 264 -11.57 -24.49 12.97
N PRO A 265 -11.58 -25.01 14.22
CA PRO A 265 -12.17 -24.30 15.37
C PRO A 265 -11.42 -23.01 15.69
N TRP A 266 -12.12 -21.89 15.73
CA TRP A 266 -11.53 -20.59 16.01
C TRP A 266 -11.15 -20.39 17.47
N THR A 267 -11.86 -21.08 18.40
CA THR A 267 -11.45 -21.09 19.81
C THR A 267 -10.03 -21.64 19.97
N LYS A 268 -9.74 -22.77 19.32
CA LYS A 268 -8.39 -23.37 19.30
C LYS A 268 -7.38 -22.47 18.60
N PHE A 269 -7.82 -21.77 17.53
CA PHE A 269 -6.94 -20.84 16.82
C PHE A 269 -6.47 -19.73 17.77
N PHE A 270 -7.38 -19.03 18.46
CA PHE A 270 -7.00 -17.98 19.40
C PHE A 270 -6.08 -18.47 20.50
N GLU A 271 -6.37 -19.64 21.08
CA GLU A 271 -5.51 -20.26 22.09
C GLU A 271 -4.08 -20.46 21.56
N SER A 272 -3.93 -20.96 20.32
CA SER A 272 -2.63 -21.21 19.71
C SER A 272 -1.86 -19.93 19.36
N GLN A 273 -2.54 -18.79 19.23
CA GLN A 273 -1.88 -17.51 18.97
C GLN A 273 -1.32 -16.85 20.23
N GLY A 274 -1.57 -17.41 21.41
CA GLY A 274 -1.07 -16.85 22.67
C GLY A 274 -1.81 -15.58 23.09
N VAL A 275 -3.05 -15.39 22.64
CA VAL A 275 -3.91 -14.28 23.04
C VAL A 275 -5.15 -14.82 23.73
N ALA A 276 -5.75 -13.99 24.60
CA ALA A 276 -7.01 -14.34 25.22
C ALA A 276 -8.09 -14.51 24.15
N VAL A 277 -8.94 -15.52 24.30
CA VAL A 277 -10.07 -15.73 23.39
C VAL A 277 -11.02 -14.53 23.49
N PRO A 278 -11.22 -13.75 22.43
CA PRO A 278 -12.09 -12.57 22.51
C PRO A 278 -13.56 -12.96 22.61
N GLU A 279 -14.39 -12.05 23.12
CA GLU A 279 -15.84 -12.25 23.13
C GLU A 279 -16.39 -12.30 21.70
N LYS A 280 -15.91 -11.39 20.85
CA LYS A 280 -16.28 -11.32 19.42
C LYS A 280 -15.06 -10.99 18.56
N PHE A 281 -15.07 -11.47 17.32
CA PHE A 281 -14.13 -11.07 16.28
C PHE A 281 -14.84 -11.04 14.93
N SER A 282 -14.25 -10.36 13.95
CA SER A 282 -14.82 -10.36 12.61
C SER A 282 -14.35 -11.58 11.82
N LEU A 283 -15.28 -12.47 11.49
CA LEU A 283 -15.05 -13.56 10.53
C LEU A 283 -15.55 -13.08 9.16
N ALA A 284 -14.71 -12.27 8.51
CA ALA A 284 -15.05 -11.62 7.25
C ALA A 284 -15.07 -12.63 6.11
N ILE A 285 -16.01 -12.46 5.18
CA ILE A 285 -16.23 -13.39 4.07
C ILE A 285 -16.39 -14.82 4.61
N PRO A 286 -17.45 -15.09 5.38
CA PRO A 286 -17.60 -16.38 6.06
C PRO A 286 -17.62 -17.57 5.10
N ALA A 287 -18.12 -17.41 3.88
CA ALA A 287 -18.10 -18.46 2.86
C ALA A 287 -16.69 -18.98 2.55
N PHE A 288 -15.69 -18.09 2.57
CA PHE A 288 -14.29 -18.47 2.39
C PHE A 288 -13.83 -19.43 3.50
N HIS A 289 -14.07 -19.04 4.75
CA HIS A 289 -13.64 -19.82 5.93
C HIS A 289 -14.39 -21.16 6.02
N GLN A 290 -15.68 -21.18 5.64
CA GLN A 290 -16.45 -22.41 5.57
C GLN A 290 -15.89 -23.37 4.52
N GLU A 291 -15.45 -22.84 3.37
CA GLU A 291 -14.85 -23.65 2.32
C GLU A 291 -13.49 -24.23 2.75
N VAL A 292 -12.68 -23.45 3.45
CA VAL A 292 -11.42 -23.96 4.06
C VAL A 292 -11.72 -25.12 5.00
N SER A 293 -12.73 -24.98 5.86
CA SER A 293 -13.13 -26.02 6.79
C SER A 293 -13.57 -27.28 6.05
N LYS A 294 -14.40 -27.15 5.03
CA LYS A 294 -14.82 -28.29 4.19
C LYS A 294 -13.64 -28.98 3.52
N ALA A 295 -12.71 -28.17 2.97
CA ALA A 295 -11.52 -28.69 2.31
C ALA A 295 -10.60 -29.47 3.26
N LEU A 296 -10.53 -29.09 4.52
CA LEU A 296 -9.79 -29.86 5.53
C LEU A 296 -10.40 -31.24 5.77
N GLY A 297 -11.71 -31.38 5.58
CA GLY A 297 -12.42 -32.65 5.78
C GLY A 297 -12.54 -33.54 4.54
N ASP A 298 -12.58 -32.95 3.34
CA ASP A 298 -12.90 -33.67 2.11
C ASP A 298 -11.77 -33.76 1.08
N THR A 299 -10.65 -33.09 1.32
CA THR A 299 -9.50 -33.06 0.39
C THR A 299 -8.43 -34.03 0.88
N ASP A 300 -7.87 -34.80 -0.04
CA ASP A 300 -6.77 -35.72 0.29
C ASP A 300 -5.62 -34.94 0.95
N PRO A 301 -5.06 -35.43 2.08
CA PRO A 301 -3.94 -34.76 2.74
C PRO A 301 -2.75 -34.48 1.84
N SER A 302 -2.51 -35.29 0.80
CA SER A 302 -1.42 -35.05 -0.15
C SER A 302 -1.56 -33.73 -0.90
N VAL A 303 -2.79 -33.29 -1.18
CA VAL A 303 -3.06 -32.00 -1.81
C VAL A 303 -2.68 -30.86 -0.88
N TRP A 304 -3.08 -30.95 0.38
CA TRP A 304 -2.71 -29.96 1.41
C TRP A 304 -1.20 -29.92 1.63
N ARG A 305 -0.53 -31.09 1.66
CA ARG A 305 0.93 -31.11 1.78
C ARG A 305 1.61 -30.40 0.61
N ALA A 306 1.14 -30.63 -0.62
CA ALA A 306 1.66 -29.95 -1.80
C ALA A 306 1.44 -28.43 -1.73
N TYR A 307 0.25 -28.00 -1.33
CA TYR A 307 -0.12 -26.60 -1.15
C TYR A 307 0.81 -25.92 -0.12
N LEU A 308 0.97 -26.52 1.04
CA LEU A 308 1.82 -25.98 2.12
C LEU A 308 3.29 -25.98 1.73
N ARG A 309 3.77 -27.02 1.05
CA ARG A 309 5.16 -27.11 0.57
C ARG A 309 5.44 -25.99 -0.42
N PHE A 310 4.57 -25.84 -1.42
CA PHE A 310 4.73 -24.79 -2.40
C PHE A 310 4.77 -23.41 -1.75
N HIS A 311 3.75 -23.06 -0.98
CA HIS A 311 3.67 -21.72 -0.38
C HIS A 311 4.78 -21.42 0.61
N THR A 312 5.23 -22.41 1.36
CA THR A 312 6.38 -22.25 2.25
C THR A 312 7.65 -21.90 1.48
N VAL A 313 7.94 -22.64 0.41
CA VAL A 313 9.14 -22.41 -0.39
C VAL A 313 9.02 -21.10 -1.19
N ASP A 314 7.86 -20.88 -1.81
CA ASP A 314 7.64 -19.70 -2.65
C ASP A 314 7.76 -18.41 -1.85
N SER A 315 7.18 -18.36 -0.66
CA SER A 315 7.25 -17.19 0.24
C SER A 315 8.68 -16.91 0.71
N ALA A 316 9.49 -17.95 0.92
CA ALA A 316 10.87 -17.80 1.36
C ALA A 316 11.86 -17.59 0.19
N SER A 317 11.44 -17.87 -1.04
CA SER A 317 12.32 -17.88 -2.22
C SER A 317 13.14 -16.62 -2.42
N PRO A 318 12.62 -15.39 -2.18
CA PRO A 318 13.41 -14.17 -2.33
C PRO A 318 14.64 -14.11 -1.40
N TYR A 319 14.64 -14.88 -0.33
CA TYR A 319 15.67 -14.87 0.72
C TYR A 319 16.57 -16.12 0.67
N LEU A 320 16.33 -17.00 -0.29
CA LEU A 320 17.08 -18.25 -0.48
C LEU A 320 18.14 -18.08 -1.59
N SER A 321 18.77 -19.19 -1.98
CA SER A 321 19.79 -19.20 -3.04
C SER A 321 19.24 -18.70 -4.38
N ASP A 322 20.14 -18.32 -5.29
CA ASP A 322 19.79 -17.68 -6.56
C ASP A 322 18.75 -18.44 -7.37
N ALA A 323 18.78 -19.76 -7.40
CA ALA A 323 17.80 -20.54 -8.17
C ALA A 323 16.36 -20.26 -7.71
N PHE A 324 16.13 -20.14 -6.40
CA PHE A 324 14.81 -19.83 -5.85
C PHE A 324 14.41 -18.37 -6.10
N ALA A 325 15.32 -17.45 -5.85
CA ALA A 325 15.07 -16.04 -6.06
C ALA A 325 14.77 -15.73 -7.55
N GLN A 326 15.52 -16.35 -8.46
CA GLN A 326 15.32 -16.19 -9.90
C GLN A 326 13.99 -16.76 -10.36
N GLU A 327 13.56 -17.93 -9.87
CA GLU A 327 12.26 -18.49 -10.23
C GLU A 327 11.10 -17.63 -9.70
N ASN A 328 11.22 -17.14 -8.49
CA ASN A 328 10.25 -16.19 -7.94
C ASN A 328 10.12 -14.95 -8.82
N PHE A 329 11.25 -14.36 -9.20
CA PHE A 329 11.27 -13.22 -10.11
C PHE A 329 10.72 -13.57 -11.49
N ALA A 330 11.08 -14.72 -12.05
CA ALA A 330 10.65 -15.11 -13.39
C ALA A 330 9.12 -15.15 -13.53
N PHE A 331 8.43 -15.53 -12.48
CA PHE A 331 6.97 -15.52 -12.47
C PHE A 331 6.38 -14.16 -12.04
N TYR A 332 6.62 -13.75 -10.80
CA TYR A 332 5.95 -12.56 -10.24
C TYR A 332 6.47 -11.25 -10.83
N GLY A 333 7.76 -11.17 -11.11
CA GLY A 333 8.36 -9.96 -11.69
C GLY A 333 8.22 -9.90 -13.21
N LYS A 334 8.62 -10.93 -13.90
CA LYS A 334 8.69 -10.94 -15.35
C LYS A 334 7.37 -11.33 -16.01
N GLU A 335 6.86 -12.52 -15.73
CA GLU A 335 5.63 -13.03 -16.37
C GLU A 335 4.41 -12.15 -16.02
N LEU A 336 4.18 -11.89 -14.74
CA LEU A 336 3.03 -11.09 -14.33
C LEU A 336 3.19 -9.60 -14.60
N ASN A 337 4.36 -9.02 -14.38
CA ASN A 337 4.52 -7.58 -14.38
C ASN A 337 5.43 -7.03 -15.47
N GLY A 338 6.02 -7.90 -16.30
CA GLY A 338 6.84 -7.46 -17.42
C GLY A 338 8.17 -6.81 -17.04
N GLN A 339 8.63 -6.98 -15.81
CA GLN A 339 9.92 -6.50 -15.35
C GLN A 339 11.03 -7.30 -16.05
N ALA A 340 11.98 -6.61 -16.68
CA ALA A 340 12.98 -7.25 -17.52
C ALA A 340 14.07 -7.97 -16.74
N GLU A 341 14.52 -7.38 -15.62
CA GLU A 341 15.61 -7.88 -14.79
C GLU A 341 15.23 -7.81 -13.31
N MET A 342 15.74 -8.75 -12.54
CA MET A 342 15.59 -8.73 -11.09
C MET A 342 16.33 -7.51 -10.52
N LYS A 343 15.77 -6.89 -9.48
CA LYS A 343 16.46 -5.82 -8.77
C LYS A 343 17.80 -6.30 -8.22
N PRO A 344 18.83 -5.45 -8.21
CA PRO A 344 20.11 -5.81 -7.61
C PRO A 344 19.92 -6.16 -6.12
N ARG A 345 20.80 -7.00 -5.59
CA ARG A 345 20.69 -7.50 -4.22
C ARG A 345 20.50 -6.41 -3.19
N TRP A 346 21.23 -5.30 -3.31
CA TRP A 346 21.13 -4.21 -2.34
C TRP A 346 19.72 -3.61 -2.24
N LYS A 347 19.01 -3.48 -3.38
CA LYS A 347 17.60 -3.03 -3.39
C LYS A 347 16.67 -4.07 -2.77
N ARG A 348 16.92 -5.35 -3.03
CA ARG A 348 16.11 -6.44 -2.47
C ARG A 348 16.28 -6.54 -0.96
N VAL A 349 17.51 -6.35 -0.45
CA VAL A 349 17.77 -6.34 0.99
C VAL A 349 17.12 -5.14 1.66
N LEU A 350 17.18 -3.95 1.07
CA LEU A 350 16.44 -2.78 1.57
C LEU A 350 14.93 -3.06 1.62
N GLY A 351 14.39 -3.74 0.63
CA GLY A 351 12.98 -4.17 0.64
C GLY A 351 12.64 -5.07 1.81
N SER A 352 13.54 -5.98 2.19
CA SER A 352 13.35 -6.85 3.36
C SER A 352 13.41 -6.06 4.68
N ILE A 353 14.24 -5.03 4.76
CA ILE A 353 14.29 -4.12 5.91
C ILE A 353 12.97 -3.33 6.01
N GLU A 354 12.47 -2.81 4.90
CA GLU A 354 11.20 -2.10 4.86
C GLU A 354 10.05 -2.96 5.37
N ASN A 355 9.98 -4.20 4.92
CA ASN A 355 8.92 -5.13 5.32
C ASN A 355 9.05 -5.58 6.77
N GLY A 356 10.27 -5.82 7.24
CA GLY A 356 10.50 -6.41 8.57
C GLY A 356 10.68 -5.38 9.68
N ALA A 357 11.35 -4.27 9.41
CA ALA A 357 11.71 -3.27 10.39
C ALA A 357 11.70 -1.86 9.79
N GLY A 358 10.63 -1.52 9.07
CA GLY A 358 10.52 -0.27 8.33
C GLY A 358 10.71 0.97 9.18
N GLU A 359 10.14 1.03 10.39
CA GLU A 359 10.32 2.18 11.27
C GLU A 359 11.72 2.26 11.88
N ALA A 360 12.46 1.15 11.93
CA ALA A 360 13.87 1.19 12.33
C ALA A 360 14.69 2.00 11.30
N MET A 361 14.53 1.70 10.01
CA MET A 361 15.10 2.51 8.94
C MET A 361 14.52 3.94 8.97
N GLY A 362 13.25 4.09 9.24
CA GLY A 362 12.56 5.39 9.30
C GLY A 362 13.19 6.35 10.30
N GLN A 363 13.56 5.84 11.47
CA GLN A 363 14.25 6.67 12.48
C GLN A 363 15.57 7.22 11.96
N MET A 364 16.32 6.44 11.21
CA MET A 364 17.58 6.88 10.59
C MET A 364 17.31 7.84 9.44
N TYR A 365 16.33 7.53 8.61
CA TYR A 365 15.96 8.31 7.42
C TYR A 365 15.60 9.76 7.77
N VAL A 366 14.75 9.98 8.75
CA VAL A 366 14.25 11.33 9.07
C VAL A 366 15.35 12.24 9.63
N LYS A 367 16.39 11.68 10.21
CA LYS A 367 17.53 12.47 10.72
C LYS A 367 18.31 13.15 9.60
N VAL A 368 18.31 12.60 8.39
CA VAL A 368 19.10 13.08 7.25
C VAL A 368 18.25 13.65 6.10
N ALA A 369 16.96 13.36 6.05
CA ALA A 369 16.13 13.61 4.88
C ALA A 369 14.90 14.50 5.13
N PHE A 370 14.67 14.99 6.34
CA PHE A 370 13.48 15.80 6.63
C PHE A 370 13.78 16.92 7.63
N SER A 371 13.30 18.14 7.32
CA SER A 371 13.57 19.34 8.14
C SER A 371 12.32 19.82 8.88
N ALA A 372 12.52 20.49 10.02
CA ALA A 372 11.46 21.13 10.78
C ALA A 372 10.76 22.25 9.98
N ASP A 373 11.52 22.99 9.15
CA ASP A 373 10.95 24.06 8.31
C ASP A 373 9.99 23.49 7.27
N ASP A 374 10.30 22.36 6.65
CA ASP A 374 9.42 21.70 5.70
C ASP A 374 8.13 21.23 6.37
N LYS A 375 8.23 20.70 7.60
CA LYS A 375 7.07 20.31 8.40
C LYS A 375 6.14 21.50 8.66
N ALA A 376 6.71 22.64 9.04
CA ALA A 376 5.93 23.86 9.31
C ALA A 376 5.20 24.37 8.08
N LYS A 377 5.86 24.36 6.91
CA LYS A 377 5.24 24.76 5.63
C LYS A 377 4.13 23.81 5.22
N MET A 378 4.32 22.51 5.44
CA MET A 378 3.29 21.51 5.19
C MET A 378 2.07 21.70 6.09
N GLN A 379 2.28 22.00 7.37
CA GLN A 379 1.19 22.29 8.29
C GLN A 379 0.33 23.46 7.81
N GLN A 380 0.97 24.49 7.27
CA GLN A 380 0.25 25.65 6.70
C GLN A 380 -0.56 25.25 5.45
N LEU A 381 0.01 24.43 4.58
CA LEU A 381 -0.70 23.92 3.40
C LEU A 381 -1.92 23.09 3.82
N VAL A 382 -1.76 22.20 4.77
CA VAL A 382 -2.86 21.37 5.31
C VAL A 382 -3.97 22.26 5.85
N GLU A 383 -3.65 23.30 6.62
CA GLU A 383 -4.64 24.23 7.14
C GLU A 383 -5.36 24.98 6.01
N ASN A 384 -4.65 25.42 5.00
CA ASN A 384 -5.25 26.12 3.85
C ASN A 384 -6.20 25.19 3.07
N LEU A 385 -5.81 23.94 2.87
CA LEU A 385 -6.67 22.94 2.22
C LEU A 385 -7.89 22.61 3.08
N SER A 386 -7.72 22.50 4.38
CA SER A 386 -8.81 22.26 5.34
C SER A 386 -9.86 23.36 5.26
N GLN A 387 -9.44 24.63 5.26
CA GLN A 387 -10.36 25.76 5.16
C GLN A 387 -11.06 25.80 3.79
N ALA A 388 -10.36 25.47 2.70
CA ALA A 388 -10.95 25.39 1.38
C ALA A 388 -12.01 24.30 1.29
N LEU A 389 -11.75 23.12 1.90
CA LEU A 389 -12.72 22.04 1.96
C LEU A 389 -13.97 22.43 2.74
N LYS A 390 -13.79 23.08 3.89
CA LYS A 390 -14.92 23.59 4.69
C LYS A 390 -15.82 24.50 3.85
N ALA A 391 -15.23 25.45 3.15
CA ALA A 391 -15.96 26.37 2.30
C ALA A 391 -16.75 25.64 1.19
N ARG A 392 -16.15 24.61 0.59
CA ARG A 392 -16.82 23.77 -0.41
C ARG A 392 -18.00 23.01 0.19
N LEU A 393 -17.84 22.39 1.35
CA LEU A 393 -18.93 21.68 2.03
C LEU A 393 -20.08 22.60 2.37
N GLU A 394 -19.79 23.80 2.86
CA GLU A 394 -20.80 24.81 3.20
C GLU A 394 -21.64 25.27 1.99
N LYS A 395 -21.04 25.25 0.80
CA LYS A 395 -21.67 25.75 -0.45
C LYS A 395 -22.34 24.69 -1.28
N LEU A 396 -22.28 23.41 -0.89
CA LEU A 396 -22.90 22.32 -1.66
C LEU A 396 -24.41 22.55 -1.78
N THR A 397 -24.91 22.48 -3.01
CA THR A 397 -26.34 22.71 -3.30
C THR A 397 -27.17 21.45 -3.31
N TRP A 398 -26.54 20.30 -3.58
CA TRP A 398 -27.26 19.01 -3.67
C TRP A 398 -27.44 18.33 -2.30
N MET A 399 -26.66 18.70 -1.30
CA MET A 399 -26.67 18.12 0.04
C MET A 399 -27.61 18.91 0.95
N SER A 400 -28.47 18.21 1.69
CA SER A 400 -29.36 18.83 2.68
C SER A 400 -28.56 19.45 3.83
N GLU A 401 -29.16 20.40 4.54
CA GLU A 401 -28.54 21.04 5.70
C GLU A 401 -28.23 20.04 6.80
N GLU A 402 -29.06 19.01 6.98
CA GLU A 402 -28.84 17.94 7.96
C GLU A 402 -27.57 17.15 7.65
N THR A 403 -27.41 16.66 6.43
CA THR A 403 -26.21 15.93 6.02
C THR A 403 -24.97 16.83 5.99
N LYS A 404 -25.14 18.08 5.57
CA LYS A 404 -24.06 19.08 5.56
C LYS A 404 -23.52 19.34 6.96
N ALA A 405 -24.39 19.44 7.96
CA ALA A 405 -23.97 19.60 9.36
C ALA A 405 -23.11 18.42 9.83
N LYS A 406 -23.48 17.20 9.45
CA LYS A 406 -22.71 15.99 9.72
C LYS A 406 -21.37 15.98 9.00
N ALA A 407 -21.35 16.39 7.73
CA ALA A 407 -20.12 16.51 6.96
C ALA A 407 -19.14 17.50 7.61
N LEU A 408 -19.64 18.63 8.10
CA LEU A 408 -18.84 19.65 8.80
C LEU A 408 -18.37 19.17 10.17
N GLU A 409 -19.16 18.35 10.86
CA GLU A 409 -18.74 17.70 12.11
C GLU A 409 -17.56 16.76 11.87
N LYS A 410 -17.61 15.97 10.79
CA LYS A 410 -16.51 15.11 10.38
C LYS A 410 -15.27 15.92 9.96
N TRP A 411 -15.46 17.03 9.26
CA TRP A 411 -14.38 17.95 8.90
C TRP A 411 -13.58 18.42 10.12
N LYS A 412 -14.23 18.69 11.24
CA LYS A 412 -13.58 19.16 12.47
C LYS A 412 -12.64 18.15 13.09
N THR A 413 -12.83 16.87 12.82
CA THR A 413 -12.08 15.80 13.48
C THR A 413 -10.93 15.23 12.62
N PHE A 414 -10.69 15.77 11.42
CA PHE A 414 -9.52 15.39 10.65
C PHE A 414 -8.23 15.61 11.43
N THR A 415 -7.44 14.57 11.55
CA THR A 415 -6.14 14.61 12.23
C THR A 415 -5.03 14.50 11.19
N PRO A 416 -4.24 15.58 10.94
CA PRO A 416 -3.10 15.51 10.03
C PRO A 416 -1.87 14.95 10.73
N LYS A 417 -1.11 14.12 10.02
CA LYS A 417 0.18 13.58 10.44
C LYS A 417 1.20 13.80 9.33
N ILE A 418 2.28 14.48 9.65
CA ILE A 418 3.23 14.99 8.66
C ILE A 418 4.65 14.54 9.01
N GLY A 419 5.33 13.95 8.01
CA GLY A 419 6.75 13.64 8.05
C GLY A 419 7.08 12.30 8.68
N TYR A 420 6.88 12.18 9.98
CA TYR A 420 7.20 10.98 10.75
C TYR A 420 6.37 10.88 12.02
N PRO A 421 6.24 9.68 12.63
CA PRO A 421 5.44 9.50 13.84
C PRO A 421 6.05 10.20 15.07
N ASP A 422 5.20 10.70 15.95
CA ASP A 422 5.65 11.25 17.25
C ASP A 422 6.23 10.18 18.15
N LYS A 423 5.74 8.95 18.03
CA LYS A 423 6.18 7.79 18.79
C LYS A 423 6.57 6.67 17.83
N TRP A 424 7.84 6.26 17.91
CA TRP A 424 8.35 5.15 17.10
C TRP A 424 7.96 3.80 17.69
N ARG A 425 7.85 2.79 16.81
CA ARG A 425 7.67 1.41 17.25
C ARG A 425 8.86 0.97 18.10
N ASP A 426 8.57 0.30 19.21
CA ASP A 426 9.58 -0.27 20.09
C ASP A 426 10.05 -1.62 19.54
N TYR A 427 11.30 -1.68 19.06
CA TYR A 427 11.92 -2.88 18.52
C TYR A 427 12.78 -3.64 19.55
N SER A 428 12.73 -3.28 20.83
CA SER A 428 13.62 -3.85 21.86
C SER A 428 13.48 -5.37 22.00
N SER A 429 12.33 -5.95 21.66
CA SER A 429 12.11 -7.39 21.70
C SER A 429 12.50 -8.13 20.42
N LEU A 430 12.87 -7.40 19.35
CA LEU A 430 13.35 -8.00 18.11
C LEU A 430 14.86 -8.27 18.20
N THR A 431 15.23 -9.54 18.16
CA THR A 431 16.63 -9.95 18.13
C THR A 431 17.02 -10.34 16.72
N THR A 432 18.07 -9.72 16.20
CA THR A 432 18.62 -9.99 14.87
C THR A 432 20.04 -10.55 14.96
N LYS A 433 20.48 -11.22 13.91
CA LYS A 433 21.80 -11.83 13.78
C LYS A 433 22.50 -11.29 12.53
N ARG A 434 23.80 -11.08 12.65
CA ARG A 434 24.60 -10.56 11.52
C ARG A 434 24.82 -11.60 10.40
N ASP A 435 24.62 -12.87 10.68
CA ASP A 435 25.03 -13.98 9.84
C ASP A 435 23.90 -14.87 9.31
N SER A 436 22.63 -14.49 9.52
CA SER A 436 21.49 -15.33 9.08
C SER A 436 20.35 -14.48 8.54
N TYR A 437 20.28 -14.36 7.22
CA TYR A 437 19.30 -13.50 6.52
C TYR A 437 17.86 -14.00 6.72
N LEU A 438 17.57 -15.26 6.39
CA LEU A 438 16.21 -15.80 6.54
C LEU A 438 15.74 -15.78 8.00
N ASP A 439 16.64 -16.08 8.95
CA ASP A 439 16.29 -16.00 10.36
C ASP A 439 15.90 -14.59 10.78
N ASN A 440 16.59 -13.57 10.25
CA ASN A 440 16.23 -12.17 10.52
C ASN A 440 14.85 -11.82 9.93
N VAL A 441 14.58 -12.24 8.71
CA VAL A 441 13.27 -12.04 8.05
C VAL A 441 12.17 -12.73 8.87
N ARG A 442 12.38 -13.97 9.29
CA ARG A 442 11.40 -14.71 10.09
C ARG A 442 11.21 -14.12 11.48
N ALA A 443 12.29 -13.69 12.14
CA ALA A 443 12.21 -13.05 13.44
C ALA A 443 11.40 -11.74 13.37
N ALA A 444 11.61 -10.95 12.34
CA ALA A 444 10.85 -9.71 12.13
C ALA A 444 9.38 -9.98 11.80
N THR A 445 9.09 -11.00 11.00
CA THR A 445 7.72 -11.44 10.69
C THR A 445 6.98 -11.84 11.97
N ALA A 446 7.61 -12.65 12.82
CA ALA A 446 7.04 -13.05 14.09
C ALA A 446 6.86 -11.86 15.05
N PHE A 447 7.83 -10.97 15.10
CA PHE A 447 7.78 -9.75 15.91
C PHE A 447 6.58 -8.88 15.53
N ASN A 448 6.43 -8.59 14.24
CA ASN A 448 5.34 -7.74 13.74
C ASN A 448 3.97 -8.37 13.98
N TYR A 449 3.87 -9.68 13.79
CA TYR A 449 2.64 -10.42 14.05
C TYR A 449 2.25 -10.35 15.52
N LYS A 450 3.15 -10.67 16.43
CA LYS A 450 2.90 -10.59 17.89
C LYS A 450 2.56 -9.18 18.34
N TYR A 451 3.27 -8.19 17.80
CA TYR A 451 2.99 -6.79 18.09
C TYR A 451 1.55 -6.43 17.69
N ASN A 452 1.14 -6.80 16.47
CA ASN A 452 -0.22 -6.55 16.01
C ASN A 452 -1.26 -7.28 16.87
N LEU A 453 -1.05 -8.56 17.19
CA LEU A 453 -1.98 -9.33 18.02
C LEU A 453 -2.09 -8.80 19.45
N SER A 454 -1.04 -8.17 19.97
CA SER A 454 -1.06 -7.58 21.31
C SER A 454 -2.11 -6.48 21.46
N LYS A 455 -2.59 -5.93 20.34
CA LYS A 455 -3.61 -4.87 20.31
C LYS A 455 -5.04 -5.38 20.51
N ILE A 456 -5.29 -6.67 20.29
CA ILE A 456 -6.65 -7.24 20.37
C ILE A 456 -7.25 -6.96 21.75
N GLY A 457 -8.44 -6.35 21.77
CA GLY A 457 -9.15 -6.03 23.00
C GLY A 457 -8.62 -4.82 23.74
N LYS A 458 -7.65 -4.10 23.18
CA LYS A 458 -7.04 -2.91 23.79
C LYS A 458 -7.43 -1.65 23.02
N PRO A 459 -7.35 -0.48 23.68
CA PRO A 459 -7.58 0.80 23.02
C PRO A 459 -6.64 1.00 21.83
N VAL A 460 -7.16 1.68 20.81
CA VAL A 460 -6.39 2.05 19.62
C VAL A 460 -5.33 3.10 19.99
N ASP A 461 -4.10 2.88 19.58
CA ASP A 461 -3.03 3.88 19.69
C ASP A 461 -3.06 4.78 18.45
N LYS A 462 -3.56 6.00 18.62
CA LYS A 462 -3.71 6.97 17.53
C LYS A 462 -2.39 7.57 17.04
N THR A 463 -1.27 7.30 17.71
CA THR A 463 0.05 7.79 17.30
C THR A 463 0.68 6.95 16.20
N GLU A 464 0.16 5.76 15.94
CA GLU A 464 0.72 4.82 14.96
C GLU A 464 0.49 5.24 13.52
N TRP A 465 1.48 4.94 12.68
CA TRP A 465 1.42 5.16 11.24
C TRP A 465 1.31 3.85 10.48
N GLY A 466 0.56 3.87 9.38
CA GLY A 466 0.42 2.72 8.46
C GLY A 466 1.44 2.71 7.31
N MET A 467 2.25 3.76 7.18
CA MET A 467 3.35 3.86 6.22
C MET A 467 4.60 4.35 6.93
N THR A 468 5.76 4.00 6.40
CA THR A 468 7.04 4.51 6.93
C THR A 468 7.36 5.90 6.39
N PRO A 469 8.19 6.69 7.09
CA PRO A 469 8.63 8.01 6.60
C PRO A 469 9.35 7.99 5.25
N GLN A 470 10.01 6.90 4.91
CA GLN A 470 10.73 6.73 3.65
C GLN A 470 9.86 6.25 2.49
N THR A 471 8.56 6.08 2.71
CA THR A 471 7.59 5.69 1.69
C THR A 471 7.14 6.90 0.88
N VAL A 472 7.23 6.83 -0.44
CA VAL A 472 6.74 7.87 -1.34
C VAL A 472 5.25 7.63 -1.59
N ASN A 473 4.44 8.04 -0.65
CA ASN A 473 2.97 7.91 -0.71
C ASN A 473 2.33 8.75 0.40
N ALA A 474 1.00 8.70 0.47
CA ALA A 474 0.18 9.29 1.51
C ALA A 474 -1.06 8.42 1.68
N TYR A 475 -1.81 8.60 2.77
CA TYR A 475 -3.05 7.85 2.95
C TYR A 475 -4.05 8.55 3.86
N TYR A 476 -5.30 8.11 3.77
CA TYR A 476 -6.39 8.40 4.67
C TYR A 476 -6.82 7.13 5.41
N ASN A 477 -7.04 7.23 6.72
CA ASN A 477 -7.57 6.14 7.53
C ASN A 477 -8.97 6.53 8.04
N PRO A 478 -10.05 5.90 7.53
CA PRO A 478 -11.40 6.24 7.93
C PRO A 478 -11.72 5.91 9.40
N LEU A 479 -11.07 4.89 9.95
CA LEU A 479 -11.29 4.46 11.33
C LEU A 479 -10.71 5.43 12.37
N GLN A 480 -9.79 6.28 11.95
CA GLN A 480 -9.20 7.33 12.79
C GLN A 480 -9.49 8.74 12.27
N ASN A 481 -10.11 8.85 11.10
CA ASN A 481 -10.33 10.11 10.39
C ASN A 481 -9.04 10.92 10.28
N GLU A 482 -7.97 10.27 9.85
CA GLU A 482 -6.64 10.86 9.78
C GLU A 482 -6.06 10.84 8.37
N ILE A 483 -5.26 11.87 8.08
CA ILE A 483 -4.52 12.03 6.82
C ILE A 483 -3.04 12.04 7.12
N VAL A 484 -2.26 11.24 6.39
CA VAL A 484 -0.85 10.98 6.71
C VAL A 484 0.04 11.22 5.50
N PHE A 485 1.10 12.03 5.69
CA PHE A 485 2.03 12.44 4.65
C PHE A 485 3.47 12.11 5.06
N PRO A 486 4.00 10.94 4.67
CA PRO A 486 5.39 10.57 4.96
C PRO A 486 6.42 11.55 4.38
N ALA A 487 7.55 11.67 5.05
CA ALA A 487 8.61 12.60 4.65
C ALA A 487 9.06 12.44 3.20
N ALA A 488 9.13 11.21 2.69
CA ALA A 488 9.66 10.92 1.36
C ALA A 488 8.84 11.51 0.20
N ILE A 489 7.53 11.74 0.38
CA ILE A 489 6.70 12.39 -0.66
C ILE A 489 6.88 13.92 -0.66
N LEU A 490 7.40 14.49 0.42
CA LEU A 490 7.52 15.94 0.61
C LEU A 490 8.77 16.50 -0.09
N GLN A 491 8.84 16.24 -1.40
CA GLN A 491 9.97 16.60 -2.27
C GLN A 491 9.45 16.92 -3.68
N PRO A 492 10.22 17.64 -4.52
CA PRO A 492 9.80 17.86 -5.90
C PRO A 492 9.52 16.55 -6.66
N PRO A 493 8.50 16.48 -7.52
CA PRO A 493 7.63 17.59 -7.96
C PRO A 493 6.42 17.86 -7.04
N PHE A 494 6.24 17.12 -5.96
CA PHE A 494 5.09 17.26 -5.07
C PHE A 494 5.20 18.49 -4.19
N PHE A 495 6.33 18.69 -3.57
CA PHE A 495 6.58 19.78 -2.62
C PHE A 495 7.98 20.36 -2.83
N ASP A 496 8.03 21.68 -3.03
CA ASP A 496 9.26 22.45 -3.10
C ASP A 496 9.01 23.77 -2.37
N PRO A 497 9.60 23.98 -1.18
CA PRO A 497 9.36 25.20 -0.41
C PRO A 497 9.83 26.48 -1.10
N LYS A 498 10.67 26.35 -2.13
CA LYS A 498 11.20 27.51 -2.89
C LYS A 498 10.43 27.77 -4.18
N ALA A 499 9.53 26.88 -4.58
CA ALA A 499 8.75 27.02 -5.80
C ALA A 499 7.56 27.94 -5.58
N ASP A 500 6.99 28.47 -6.70
CA ASP A 500 5.73 29.22 -6.65
C ASP A 500 4.59 28.34 -6.09
N ASP A 501 3.61 28.99 -5.45
CA ASP A 501 2.45 28.33 -4.87
C ASP A 501 1.74 27.39 -5.85
N ALA A 502 1.67 27.73 -7.13
CA ALA A 502 1.03 26.90 -8.15
C ALA A 502 1.55 25.46 -8.14
N PHE A 503 2.86 25.30 -8.03
CA PHE A 503 3.49 23.97 -8.05
C PHE A 503 3.16 23.18 -6.79
N ASN A 504 3.21 23.81 -5.62
CA ASN A 504 2.90 23.15 -4.36
C ASN A 504 1.43 22.79 -4.23
N TYR A 505 0.52 23.70 -4.65
CA TYR A 505 -0.91 23.41 -4.62
C TYR A 505 -1.32 22.40 -5.69
N GLY A 506 -0.74 22.43 -6.87
CA GLY A 506 -0.99 21.43 -7.92
C GLY A 506 -0.36 20.06 -7.62
N GLY A 507 0.71 20.04 -6.81
CA GLY A 507 1.37 18.83 -6.34
C GLY A 507 0.82 18.36 -5.00
N ILE A 508 1.59 18.59 -3.93
CA ILE A 508 1.25 18.10 -2.59
C ILE A 508 -0.09 18.66 -2.09
N GLY A 509 -0.45 19.88 -2.46
CA GLY A 509 -1.75 20.46 -2.10
C GLY A 509 -2.91 19.60 -2.60
N ALA A 510 -2.86 19.19 -3.86
CA ALA A 510 -3.86 18.30 -4.44
C ALA A 510 -3.86 16.90 -3.79
N VAL A 511 -2.70 16.40 -3.36
CA VAL A 511 -2.60 15.16 -2.58
C VAL A 511 -3.26 15.32 -1.21
N ILE A 512 -3.04 16.45 -0.52
CA ILE A 512 -3.71 16.75 0.75
C ILE A 512 -5.23 16.74 0.57
N GLY A 513 -5.72 17.46 -0.44
CA GLY A 513 -7.14 17.50 -0.76
C GLY A 513 -7.70 16.12 -1.13
N HIS A 514 -6.93 15.32 -1.85
CA HIS A 514 -7.25 13.95 -2.21
C HIS A 514 -7.46 13.10 -0.94
N GLU A 515 -6.53 13.14 -0.01
CA GLU A 515 -6.64 12.36 1.23
C GLU A 515 -7.82 12.83 2.10
N MET A 516 -8.04 14.14 2.20
CA MET A 516 -9.22 14.67 2.90
C MET A 516 -10.52 14.21 2.24
N THR A 517 -10.57 14.20 0.91
CA THR A 517 -11.76 13.81 0.15
C THR A 517 -12.10 12.33 0.34
N HIS A 518 -11.11 11.47 0.63
CA HIS A 518 -11.38 10.08 0.98
C HIS A 518 -12.33 9.93 2.17
N GLY A 519 -12.38 10.90 3.07
CA GLY A 519 -13.37 10.93 4.16
C GLY A 519 -14.81 11.04 3.67
N TYR A 520 -15.00 11.45 2.42
CA TYR A 520 -16.30 11.69 1.79
C TYR A 520 -16.46 10.92 0.48
N ASP A 521 -15.58 9.97 0.17
CA ASP A 521 -15.77 9.07 -0.96
C ASP A 521 -16.87 8.05 -0.64
N ASP A 522 -17.19 7.17 -1.59
CA ASP A 522 -18.29 6.23 -1.44
C ASP A 522 -18.14 5.27 -0.25
N GLN A 523 -16.91 4.97 0.18
CA GLN A 523 -16.64 4.13 1.36
C GLN A 523 -16.35 4.97 2.60
N GLY A 524 -15.54 6.02 2.49
CA GLY A 524 -15.23 6.94 3.59
C GLY A 524 -16.48 7.62 4.14
N ALA A 525 -17.44 7.93 3.30
CA ALA A 525 -18.73 8.52 3.69
C ALA A 525 -19.56 7.59 4.61
N ARG A 526 -19.20 6.31 4.70
CA ARG A 526 -19.85 5.34 5.60
C ARG A 526 -19.27 5.36 7.01
N PHE A 527 -18.25 6.19 7.26
CA PHE A 527 -17.61 6.36 8.57
C PHE A 527 -17.86 7.78 9.08
N GLY A 528 -18.20 7.88 10.35
CA GLY A 528 -18.50 9.16 10.99
C GLY A 528 -17.28 9.91 11.53
N PRO A 529 -17.51 11.01 12.28
CA PRO A 529 -16.44 11.89 12.77
C PRO A 529 -15.45 11.21 13.71
N THR A 530 -15.88 10.16 14.40
CA THR A 530 -15.05 9.41 15.35
C THR A 530 -14.46 8.13 14.75
N GLY A 531 -14.69 7.90 13.43
CA GLY A 531 -14.20 6.72 12.75
C GLY A 531 -15.12 5.50 12.83
N ASN A 532 -16.27 5.62 13.45
CA ASN A 532 -17.24 4.53 13.52
C ASN A 532 -17.98 4.37 12.19
N PHE A 533 -18.20 3.11 11.81
CA PHE A 533 -19.03 2.77 10.66
C PHE A 533 -20.50 3.04 11.03
N GLU A 534 -21.06 4.12 10.48
CA GLU A 534 -22.40 4.60 10.78
C GLU A 534 -23.00 5.34 9.58
N ASN A 535 -24.32 5.19 9.39
CA ASN A 535 -25.02 5.95 8.35
C ASN A 535 -25.40 7.34 8.89
N TRP A 536 -24.75 8.37 8.37
CA TRP A 536 -25.05 9.77 8.73
C TRP A 536 -25.68 10.56 7.57
N TRP A 537 -25.97 9.88 6.45
CA TRP A 537 -26.61 10.47 5.28
C TRP A 537 -28.13 10.31 5.33
N THR A 538 -28.87 11.33 4.85
CA THR A 538 -30.29 11.11 4.57
C THR A 538 -30.42 10.20 3.34
N PRO A 539 -31.50 9.41 3.22
CA PRO A 539 -31.71 8.59 2.02
C PRO A 539 -31.70 9.40 0.73
N ALA A 540 -32.29 10.61 0.73
CA ALA A 540 -32.32 11.48 -0.43
C ALA A 540 -30.92 11.96 -0.85
N ASP A 541 -30.08 12.33 0.12
CA ASP A 541 -28.71 12.77 -0.14
C ASP A 541 -27.83 11.62 -0.63
N ALA A 542 -27.98 10.44 -0.05
CA ALA A 542 -27.29 9.21 -0.48
C ALA A 542 -27.63 8.89 -1.94
N LYS A 543 -28.88 9.05 -2.34
CA LYS A 543 -29.33 8.82 -3.73
C LYS A 543 -28.72 9.85 -4.69
N LYS A 544 -28.67 11.13 -4.29
CA LYS A 544 -28.06 12.19 -5.11
C LYS A 544 -26.56 11.96 -5.27
N PHE A 545 -25.87 11.59 -4.19
CA PHE A 545 -24.46 11.25 -4.22
C PHE A 545 -24.18 10.08 -5.15
N SER A 546 -24.98 9.02 -5.04
CA SER A 546 -24.87 7.85 -5.91
C SER A 546 -25.07 8.18 -7.38
N ALA A 547 -26.00 9.09 -7.70
CA ALA A 547 -26.21 9.56 -9.07
C ALA A 547 -24.99 10.31 -9.60
N LEU A 548 -24.37 11.16 -8.79
CA LEU A 548 -23.17 11.90 -9.15
C LEU A 548 -21.96 10.98 -9.33
N THR A 549 -21.74 10.04 -8.41
CA THR A 549 -20.62 9.09 -8.51
C THR A 549 -20.81 8.10 -9.66
N GLY A 550 -22.06 7.77 -10.01
CA GLY A 550 -22.37 6.98 -11.20
C GLY A 550 -21.88 7.60 -12.50
N LYS A 551 -21.94 8.94 -12.60
CA LYS A 551 -21.38 9.66 -13.75
C LYS A 551 -19.85 9.53 -13.81
N LEU A 552 -19.20 9.51 -12.66
CA LEU A 552 -17.75 9.33 -12.57
C LEU A 552 -17.35 7.91 -12.97
N VAL A 553 -18.13 6.91 -12.57
CA VAL A 553 -17.94 5.51 -13.04
C VAL A 553 -18.02 5.46 -14.58
N GLN A 554 -19.02 6.07 -15.17
CA GLN A 554 -19.19 6.09 -16.63
C GLN A 554 -18.03 6.80 -17.33
N GLN A 555 -17.53 7.90 -16.77
CA GLN A 555 -16.38 8.61 -17.33
C GLN A 555 -15.19 7.68 -17.43
N PHE A 556 -14.81 7.03 -16.34
CA PHE A 556 -13.61 6.20 -16.29
C PHE A 556 -13.77 4.88 -17.04
N ASP A 557 -14.97 4.31 -17.09
CA ASP A 557 -15.26 3.15 -17.95
C ASP A 557 -14.99 3.43 -19.43
N GLY A 558 -15.03 4.70 -19.84
CA GLY A 558 -14.76 5.11 -21.21
C GLY A 558 -13.27 5.18 -21.58
N TYR A 559 -12.37 5.11 -20.61
CA TYR A 559 -10.93 5.12 -20.87
C TYR A 559 -10.43 3.72 -21.18
N GLU A 560 -9.46 3.62 -22.11
CA GLU A 560 -8.92 2.34 -22.56
C GLU A 560 -7.40 2.29 -22.46
N VAL A 561 -6.88 1.10 -22.15
CA VAL A 561 -5.45 0.75 -22.21
C VAL A 561 -5.33 -0.53 -23.04
N ASP A 562 -4.63 -0.46 -24.19
CA ASP A 562 -4.41 -1.62 -25.07
C ASP A 562 -5.70 -2.39 -25.39
N GLY A 563 -6.78 -1.63 -25.68
CA GLY A 563 -8.08 -2.20 -26.05
C GLY A 563 -8.93 -2.68 -24.86
N LYS A 564 -8.46 -2.53 -23.63
CA LYS A 564 -9.22 -2.89 -22.43
C LYS A 564 -9.68 -1.63 -21.70
N HIS A 565 -10.94 -1.63 -21.27
CA HIS A 565 -11.51 -0.53 -20.52
C HIS A 565 -11.03 -0.50 -19.08
N VAL A 566 -10.84 0.72 -18.56
CA VAL A 566 -10.66 0.95 -17.12
C VAL A 566 -11.96 0.54 -16.42
N ASN A 567 -11.83 -0.07 -15.23
CA ASN A 567 -12.97 -0.42 -14.41
C ASN A 567 -13.33 0.76 -13.51
N GLY A 568 -14.32 1.55 -13.93
CA GLY A 568 -14.75 2.74 -13.20
C GLY A 568 -15.31 2.45 -11.80
N LYS A 569 -15.85 1.25 -11.58
CA LYS A 569 -16.31 0.82 -10.24
C LYS A 569 -15.14 0.53 -9.32
N LEU A 570 -14.13 -0.21 -9.79
CA LEU A 570 -12.92 -0.49 -9.03
C LEU A 570 -12.23 0.83 -8.59
N THR A 571 -12.17 1.79 -9.49
CA THR A 571 -11.41 3.03 -9.28
C THR A 571 -12.24 4.19 -8.70
N LEU A 572 -13.51 3.98 -8.41
CA LEU A 572 -14.43 5.07 -8.03
C LEU A 572 -13.94 5.89 -6.84
N GLY A 573 -13.52 5.26 -5.77
CA GLY A 573 -13.09 5.98 -4.56
C GLY A 573 -11.91 6.90 -4.83
N GLU A 574 -10.92 6.42 -5.56
CA GLU A 574 -9.75 7.20 -5.95
C GLU A 574 -10.11 8.32 -6.93
N ASN A 575 -11.05 8.08 -7.82
CA ASN A 575 -11.51 9.11 -8.76
C ASN A 575 -12.30 10.23 -8.07
N ILE A 576 -13.11 9.87 -7.07
CA ILE A 576 -13.78 10.86 -6.21
C ILE A 576 -12.75 11.70 -5.46
N ALA A 577 -11.73 11.05 -4.91
CA ALA A 577 -10.67 11.72 -4.16
C ALA A 577 -9.85 12.66 -5.04
N ASP A 578 -9.52 12.27 -6.27
CA ASP A 578 -8.81 13.13 -7.22
C ASP A 578 -9.65 14.37 -7.58
N LEU A 579 -10.94 14.17 -7.86
CA LEU A 579 -11.83 15.29 -8.21
C LEU A 579 -11.96 16.30 -7.07
N GLY A 580 -12.21 15.82 -5.86
CA GLY A 580 -12.29 16.66 -4.68
C GLY A 580 -10.96 17.31 -4.33
N GLY A 581 -9.87 16.55 -4.48
CA GLY A 581 -8.51 16.99 -4.17
C GLY A 581 -8.07 18.15 -5.04
N ILE A 582 -8.20 18.02 -6.35
CA ILE A 582 -7.79 19.07 -7.29
C ILE A 582 -8.69 20.31 -7.17
N THR A 583 -9.99 20.12 -6.99
CA THR A 583 -10.95 21.19 -6.80
C THR A 583 -10.63 22.02 -5.55
N THR A 584 -10.43 21.36 -4.45
CA THR A 584 -10.11 21.99 -3.15
C THR A 584 -8.76 22.69 -3.18
N ALA A 585 -7.76 22.05 -3.76
CA ALA A 585 -6.42 22.63 -3.88
C ALA A 585 -6.40 23.87 -4.77
N TYR A 586 -7.15 23.86 -5.85
CA TYR A 586 -7.31 25.05 -6.69
C TYR A 586 -7.90 26.23 -5.90
N ASP A 587 -8.97 25.99 -5.16
CA ASP A 587 -9.58 27.02 -4.30
C ASP A 587 -8.58 27.55 -3.26
N ALA A 588 -7.85 26.65 -2.61
CA ALA A 588 -6.86 27.02 -1.59
C ALA A 588 -5.75 27.89 -2.21
N MET A 589 -5.27 27.54 -3.39
CA MET A 589 -4.29 28.34 -4.13
C MET A 589 -4.82 29.73 -4.45
N LYS A 590 -6.05 29.84 -4.97
CA LYS A 590 -6.65 31.12 -5.31
C LYS A 590 -6.76 32.04 -4.11
N LYS A 591 -7.12 31.47 -2.96
CA LYS A 591 -7.19 32.26 -1.71
C LYS A 591 -5.81 32.67 -1.21
N ALA A 592 -4.84 31.77 -1.22
CA ALA A 592 -3.48 32.03 -0.76
C ALA A 592 -2.74 33.08 -1.63
N THR A 593 -3.12 33.18 -2.90
CA THR A 593 -2.49 34.09 -3.85
C THR A 593 -3.33 35.35 -4.17
N GLU A 594 -4.45 35.52 -3.47
CA GLU A 594 -5.34 36.67 -3.66
C GLU A 594 -4.57 37.99 -3.46
N GLY A 595 -4.66 38.89 -4.44
CA GLY A 595 -3.97 40.16 -4.42
C GLY A 595 -2.47 40.10 -4.72
N LYS A 596 -1.92 38.93 -5.00
CA LYS A 596 -0.52 38.75 -5.39
C LYS A 596 -0.36 38.74 -6.90
N ASP A 597 0.74 39.30 -7.38
CA ASP A 597 1.07 39.27 -8.80
C ASP A 597 1.37 37.84 -9.25
N ASP A 598 0.97 37.51 -10.48
CA ASP A 598 1.26 36.23 -11.10
C ASP A 598 2.68 36.27 -11.69
N PRO A 599 3.64 35.46 -11.18
CA PRO A 599 5.01 35.49 -11.65
C PRO A 599 5.18 34.91 -13.05
N LYS A 600 4.17 34.24 -13.59
CA LYS A 600 4.18 33.58 -14.90
C LYS A 600 5.43 32.73 -15.15
N VAL A 601 5.70 31.85 -14.22
CA VAL A 601 6.87 30.94 -14.29
C VAL A 601 6.84 30.14 -15.60
N GLY A 602 7.93 30.19 -16.35
CA GLY A 602 8.04 29.54 -17.66
C GLY A 602 7.09 30.13 -18.73
N GLY A 603 6.61 31.35 -18.54
CA GLY A 603 5.65 31.99 -19.43
C GLY A 603 4.20 31.54 -19.25
N MET A 604 3.97 30.65 -18.29
CA MET A 604 2.64 30.10 -17.99
C MET A 604 2.02 30.82 -16.78
N SER A 605 0.70 31.04 -16.81
CA SER A 605 -0.01 31.60 -15.66
C SER A 605 0.05 30.68 -14.45
N ARG A 606 -0.19 31.23 -13.26
CA ARG A 606 -0.26 30.44 -12.03
C ARG A 606 -1.32 29.32 -12.14
N ASP A 607 -2.48 29.62 -12.70
CA ASP A 607 -3.53 28.63 -12.93
C ASP A 607 -3.07 27.52 -13.89
N GLN A 608 -2.40 27.90 -14.99
CA GLN A 608 -1.85 26.92 -15.93
C GLN A 608 -0.81 26.04 -15.23
N ASN A 609 0.12 26.61 -14.48
CA ASN A 609 1.15 25.86 -13.76
C ASN A 609 0.57 24.91 -12.70
N PHE A 610 -0.54 25.29 -12.07
CA PHE A 610 -1.26 24.41 -11.16
C PHE A 610 -1.66 23.11 -11.85
N PHE A 611 -2.35 23.18 -12.98
CA PHE A 611 -2.78 21.99 -13.72
C PHE A 611 -1.61 21.25 -14.36
N ILE A 612 -0.60 21.97 -14.84
CA ILE A 612 0.61 21.36 -15.40
C ILE A 612 1.31 20.51 -14.34
N ASN A 613 1.45 21.02 -13.12
CA ASN A 613 2.11 20.25 -12.07
C ASN A 613 1.24 19.07 -11.59
N TRP A 614 -0.08 19.23 -11.58
CA TRP A 614 -0.97 18.07 -11.36
C TRP A 614 -0.67 16.96 -12.35
N ALA A 615 -0.63 17.23 -13.65
CA ALA A 615 -0.32 16.23 -14.66
C ALA A 615 1.13 15.70 -14.52
N THR A 616 2.07 16.56 -14.15
CA THR A 616 3.48 16.18 -13.96
C THR A 616 3.65 15.11 -12.89
N VAL A 617 2.96 15.22 -11.75
CA VAL A 617 3.07 14.24 -10.66
C VAL A 617 2.52 12.86 -11.06
N TRP A 618 1.65 12.80 -12.06
CA TRP A 618 1.08 11.54 -12.56
C TRP A 618 1.82 10.97 -13.76
N ARG A 619 2.89 11.61 -14.27
CA ARG A 619 3.65 11.05 -15.38
C ARG A 619 4.17 9.67 -15.02
N THR A 620 3.76 8.65 -15.78
CA THR A 620 4.11 7.27 -15.49
C THR A 620 4.01 6.42 -16.75
N LYS A 621 4.98 5.53 -16.93
CA LYS A 621 4.96 4.45 -17.92
C LYS A 621 4.79 3.12 -17.18
N TYR A 622 4.06 2.21 -17.79
CA TYR A 622 3.88 0.85 -17.29
C TYR A 622 4.33 -0.14 -18.36
N THR A 623 4.86 -1.29 -17.96
CA THR A 623 4.94 -2.41 -18.90
C THR A 623 3.53 -2.85 -19.26
N PRO A 624 3.30 -3.44 -20.46
CA PRO A 624 1.97 -3.94 -20.82
C PRO A 624 1.40 -4.92 -19.78
N GLN A 625 2.23 -5.80 -19.24
CA GLN A 625 1.84 -6.77 -18.23
C GLN A 625 1.42 -6.11 -16.91
N ASN A 626 2.20 -5.14 -16.42
CA ASN A 626 1.86 -4.41 -15.19
C ASN A 626 0.57 -3.60 -15.35
N ALA A 627 0.36 -2.99 -16.53
CA ALA A 627 -0.89 -2.29 -16.83
C ALA A 627 -2.09 -3.23 -16.68
N MET A 628 -2.00 -4.48 -17.16
CA MET A 628 -3.08 -5.46 -17.07
C MET A 628 -3.36 -5.90 -15.63
N VAL A 629 -2.31 -6.13 -14.83
CA VAL A 629 -2.48 -6.42 -13.39
C VAL A 629 -3.20 -5.27 -12.69
N ARG A 630 -2.78 -4.04 -12.95
CA ARG A 630 -3.36 -2.84 -12.34
C ARG A 630 -4.83 -2.64 -12.72
N LEU A 631 -5.20 -2.90 -13.97
CA LEU A 631 -6.61 -2.79 -14.40
C LEU A 631 -7.54 -3.71 -13.62
N THR A 632 -7.03 -4.82 -13.09
CA THR A 632 -7.83 -5.78 -12.31
C THR A 632 -7.79 -5.50 -10.81
N THR A 633 -6.68 -5.02 -10.27
CA THR A 633 -6.43 -5.01 -8.83
C THR A 633 -6.20 -3.63 -8.22
N ASP A 634 -5.78 -2.63 -9.00
CA ASP A 634 -5.43 -1.33 -8.48
C ASP A 634 -6.68 -0.44 -8.36
N PRO A 635 -7.01 0.07 -7.16
CA PRO A 635 -8.13 0.99 -6.98
C PRO A 635 -7.89 2.36 -7.61
N HIS A 636 -6.65 2.66 -8.03
CA HIS A 636 -6.32 3.88 -8.76
C HIS A 636 -6.45 3.65 -10.27
N ALA A 637 -6.99 4.63 -10.97
CA ALA A 637 -6.96 4.62 -12.43
C ALA A 637 -5.50 4.68 -12.93
N PRO A 638 -5.21 4.17 -14.14
CA PRO A 638 -3.91 4.39 -14.74
C PRO A 638 -3.54 5.87 -14.74
N ALA A 639 -2.28 6.16 -14.49
CA ALA A 639 -1.83 7.52 -14.18
C ALA A 639 -2.13 8.53 -15.31
N GLN A 640 -2.08 8.11 -16.59
CA GLN A 640 -2.44 8.97 -17.71
C GLN A 640 -3.89 9.47 -17.61
N PHE A 641 -4.79 8.69 -17.05
CA PHE A 641 -6.19 9.07 -16.88
C PHE A 641 -6.42 9.86 -15.59
N ARG A 642 -5.56 9.73 -14.61
CA ARG A 642 -5.55 10.62 -13.44
C ARG A 642 -5.12 12.03 -13.84
N ALA A 643 -4.15 12.14 -14.74
CA ALA A 643 -3.68 13.43 -15.25
C ALA A 643 -4.79 14.25 -15.92
N ILE A 644 -5.74 13.60 -16.59
CA ILE A 644 -6.77 14.25 -17.40
C ILE A 644 -8.18 14.16 -16.83
N GLY A 645 -8.49 13.10 -16.07
CA GLY A 645 -9.87 12.77 -15.69
C GLY A 645 -10.52 13.85 -14.83
N ALA A 646 -9.89 14.20 -13.72
CA ALA A 646 -10.41 15.26 -12.85
C ALA A 646 -10.36 16.64 -13.49
N PRO A 647 -9.25 17.08 -14.12
CA PRO A 647 -9.19 18.38 -14.78
C PRO A 647 -10.27 18.58 -15.86
N SER A 648 -10.64 17.53 -16.58
CA SER A 648 -11.66 17.63 -17.63
C SER A 648 -13.07 17.98 -17.12
N ASN A 649 -13.29 17.87 -15.82
CA ASN A 649 -14.54 18.25 -15.16
C ASN A 649 -14.48 19.65 -14.53
N LEU A 650 -13.34 20.33 -14.58
CA LEU A 650 -13.18 21.66 -13.96
C LEU A 650 -13.27 22.77 -14.98
N GLU A 651 -14.19 23.70 -14.75
CA GLU A 651 -14.30 24.93 -15.54
C GLU A 651 -13.01 25.75 -15.48
N ALA A 652 -12.34 25.76 -14.32
CA ALA A 652 -11.08 26.45 -14.14
C ALA A 652 -9.98 25.96 -15.10
N PHE A 653 -9.96 24.68 -15.43
CA PHE A 653 -9.04 24.13 -16.43
C PHE A 653 -9.34 24.71 -17.83
N ALA A 654 -10.59 24.65 -18.25
CA ALA A 654 -11.01 25.18 -19.54
C ALA A 654 -10.67 26.67 -19.67
N THR A 655 -10.89 27.44 -18.61
CA THR A 655 -10.57 28.88 -18.56
C THR A 655 -9.05 29.10 -18.64
N ALA A 656 -8.25 28.34 -17.88
CA ALA A 656 -6.80 28.51 -17.84
C ALA A 656 -6.14 28.27 -19.21
N PHE A 657 -6.62 27.29 -19.96
CA PHE A 657 -6.07 26.93 -21.27
C PHE A 657 -6.91 27.39 -22.44
N GLN A 658 -7.94 28.24 -22.18
CA GLN A 658 -8.81 28.80 -23.19
C GLN A 658 -9.47 27.73 -24.07
N CYS A 659 -9.90 26.64 -23.45
CA CYS A 659 -10.56 25.55 -24.14
C CYS A 659 -12.00 25.89 -24.50
N LYS A 660 -12.41 25.46 -25.69
CA LYS A 660 -13.79 25.66 -26.16
C LYS A 660 -14.68 24.49 -25.77
N PRO A 661 -15.99 24.71 -25.61
CA PRO A 661 -16.95 23.61 -25.46
C PRO A 661 -16.79 22.60 -26.61
N GLY A 662 -16.84 21.29 -26.25
CA GLY A 662 -16.67 20.22 -27.22
C GLY A 662 -15.23 19.73 -27.37
N ALA A 663 -14.23 20.42 -26.81
CA ALA A 663 -12.87 19.93 -26.77
C ALA A 663 -12.78 18.67 -25.90
N PRO A 664 -11.86 17.73 -26.21
CA PRO A 664 -11.71 16.49 -25.43
C PRO A 664 -11.51 16.71 -23.91
N MET A 665 -10.83 17.79 -23.53
CA MET A 665 -10.58 18.13 -22.12
C MET A 665 -11.70 18.96 -21.47
N VAL A 666 -12.84 19.14 -22.16
CA VAL A 666 -13.99 19.87 -21.62
C VAL A 666 -15.20 18.96 -21.61
N ARG A 667 -15.48 18.39 -20.45
CA ARG A 667 -16.72 17.66 -20.23
C ARG A 667 -17.83 18.67 -19.92
N SER A 668 -18.98 18.50 -20.54
CA SER A 668 -20.07 19.49 -20.44
C SER A 668 -21.43 18.82 -20.30
N GLY A 669 -22.43 19.58 -19.82
CA GLY A 669 -23.80 19.11 -19.63
C GLY A 669 -23.84 17.92 -18.65
N ASP A 670 -24.58 16.88 -19.00
CA ASP A 670 -24.76 15.70 -18.17
C ASP A 670 -23.49 14.85 -18.01
N LYS A 671 -22.52 15.06 -18.88
CA LYS A 671 -21.24 14.33 -18.83
C LYS A 671 -20.26 14.92 -17.80
N ARG A 672 -20.42 16.20 -17.46
CA ARG A 672 -19.57 16.86 -16.49
C ARG A 672 -19.91 16.38 -15.08
N VAL A 673 -18.90 15.95 -14.35
CA VAL A 673 -19.08 15.48 -12.97
C VAL A 673 -18.70 16.59 -12.00
N VAL A 674 -19.67 17.06 -11.25
CA VAL A 674 -19.48 18.08 -10.19
C VAL A 674 -20.08 17.51 -8.91
N ILE A 675 -19.22 17.11 -7.99
CA ILE A 675 -19.61 16.56 -6.68
C ILE A 675 -19.38 17.61 -5.59
N TRP A 676 -18.23 18.23 -5.63
CA TRP A 676 -17.76 19.17 -4.60
C TRP A 676 -17.78 20.64 -5.00
#